data_e41a1025b07a52b9cf37646d51699f59
#
_entry.id   e41a1025b07a52b9cf37646d51699f59
#
_cell.length_a   1.000
_cell.length_b   1.000
_cell.length_c   1.000
_cell.angle_alpha   90.00
_cell.angle_beta   90.00
_cell.angle_gamma   90.00
#
_symmetry.space_group_name_H-M   'P 1'
#
loop_
_entity.id
_entity.type
_entity.pdbx_description
1 polymer ?
#
loop_
_entity_poly.entity_id
_entity_poly.type
_entity_poly.pdbx_seq_one_letter_code
_entity_poly.pdbx_strand_id
1 'polypeptide(L)'
;MAKEKLSPMMKQYLETKEQYKDCILLFRLGDFYEMFFDDAVTVSSELELTLTGKNCGLEERAPMCGVPFHAADTYIARLVEKGHKVAICEQMEDPSACKGIVKREVIKIVTPGTITSTSMLRENENNYLASVCGDGEGYGIAYCDISTGETYAAEVSDMDELLNEIVKISPSEIISNEGSAVFTDIDRIRKYTDVPYELLNDSYFESESACDFLLRQFKVASLTGIGLEEKMKACCAAGAMLSYLLETQKQSLGQITSISVYETGNSMSLDKATIRNLEITETLYDKTVKGSLLGVLDKTNTAMGSRLMKRWLREPLNSVLPVKRRLDAVEALLDNVLARNNIRECLRQVYDFYRLAGKIASGSANGKDMTALRNSIAVLPELKYELSGLDSSLLDELESEISPLEEIHDMINEAICEDCPYTIREGGIIRPGYSEELDSLKDSIKDAREWISSLDSSERERTGIKNLKVGYNKVFGYYIEVSKSNYDLVPENYIRKQTLVNAERYITPELKEMESLVLNAEAKINSMEYNLFCEIRDNINRYIQEIQQTAAAVAQVDVLTSFAHVSAANGYIKPEIDNGDTISVTKGRHPVIEQFIKDGVFVSNDLYMNRDDSSMLLITGPNMAGKSTYMRQNAIIVLMAQAGCFVPCESCQIGIVDRIFTRIGASDNLAAGQSTFFVEMSELAYILNSATDRSLIILDEIGRGTSTYDGLSIAWASVEYLCSSKLKARTMFATHYHELTVLEDEIKGICNLNVDVAEENGNIVFLHKIVSGSTSRSYGIHVAKLAGVPAQLLERADEKLSELESGSTHPVTSAEEKQPVQMSLFSTEQSPLADKIRSVDLMETTPSQALRILEELKEVLEK
;
A
#
# COMPACT_ATOMS: atom_id res chain seq x y z
N MET A 1 -40.97 -6.23 -24.81
CA MET A 1 -41.29 -7.59 -25.28
C MET A 1 -40.22 -8.66 -25.05
N ALA A 2 -38.94 -8.34 -24.86
CA ALA A 2 -37.91 -9.37 -24.57
C ALA A 2 -37.87 -9.91 -23.15
N LYS A 3 -38.39 -9.18 -22.16
CA LYS A 3 -38.32 -9.58 -20.72
C LYS A 3 -39.29 -10.76 -20.35
N GLU A 4 -40.31 -11.07 -21.16
CA GLU A 4 -41.27 -12.14 -20.83
C GLU A 4 -40.78 -13.57 -21.13
N LYS A 5 -39.76 -13.72 -21.97
CA LYS A 5 -39.21 -15.03 -22.36
C LYS A 5 -38.00 -15.49 -21.53
N LEU A 6 -37.48 -14.63 -20.64
CA LEU A 6 -36.29 -14.93 -19.86
C LEU A 6 -36.56 -15.97 -18.74
N SER A 7 -35.58 -16.84 -18.48
CA SER A 7 -35.64 -17.74 -17.33
C SER A 7 -35.72 -16.94 -16.03
N PRO A 8 -36.38 -17.43 -15.01
CA PRO A 8 -36.55 -16.71 -13.74
C PRO A 8 -35.21 -16.34 -13.08
N MET A 9 -34.20 -17.19 -13.18
CA MET A 9 -32.84 -16.91 -12.69
C MET A 9 -32.21 -15.72 -13.45
N MET A 10 -32.38 -15.67 -14.76
CA MET A 10 -31.82 -14.57 -15.58
C MET A 10 -32.54 -13.26 -15.33
N LYS A 11 -33.85 -13.30 -15.00
CA LYS A 11 -34.56 -12.09 -14.53
C LYS A 11 -33.92 -11.54 -13.26
N GLN A 12 -33.69 -12.41 -12.27
CA GLN A 12 -33.03 -12.03 -11.02
C GLN A 12 -31.65 -11.45 -11.28
N TYR A 13 -30.82 -12.06 -12.16
CA TYR A 13 -29.52 -11.54 -12.56
C TYR A 13 -29.60 -10.12 -13.12
N LEU A 14 -30.49 -9.89 -14.10
CA LEU A 14 -30.64 -8.59 -14.73
C LEU A 14 -31.20 -7.51 -13.80
N GLU A 15 -32.10 -7.87 -12.91
CA GLU A 15 -32.63 -6.96 -11.88
C GLU A 15 -31.52 -6.54 -10.90
N THR A 16 -30.65 -7.48 -10.51
CA THR A 16 -29.49 -7.20 -9.66
C THR A 16 -28.46 -6.35 -10.43
N LYS A 17 -28.16 -6.70 -11.70
CA LYS A 17 -27.20 -5.94 -12.52
C LYS A 17 -27.66 -4.50 -12.79
N GLU A 18 -28.94 -4.26 -12.92
CA GLU A 18 -29.49 -2.90 -13.08
C GLU A 18 -29.18 -1.99 -11.89
N GLN A 19 -29.08 -2.55 -10.67
CA GLN A 19 -28.71 -1.81 -9.47
C GLN A 19 -27.21 -1.58 -9.35
N TYR A 20 -26.37 -2.45 -9.96
CA TYR A 20 -24.91 -2.42 -9.90
C TYR A 20 -24.29 -2.38 -11.30
N LYS A 21 -24.70 -1.39 -12.10
CA LYS A 21 -24.28 -1.26 -13.51
C LYS A 21 -22.78 -1.06 -13.69
N ASP A 22 -22.16 -0.35 -12.79
CA ASP A 22 -20.75 -0.01 -12.75
C ASP A 22 -19.85 -1.12 -12.18
N CYS A 23 -20.45 -2.20 -11.65
CA CYS A 23 -19.71 -3.32 -11.07
C CYS A 23 -19.76 -4.55 -11.96
N ILE A 24 -18.70 -5.32 -12.02
CA ILE A 24 -18.72 -6.70 -12.51
C ILE A 24 -19.49 -7.55 -11.50
N LEU A 25 -20.59 -8.18 -11.94
CA LEU A 25 -21.47 -8.94 -11.05
C LEU A 25 -21.07 -10.42 -11.02
N LEU A 26 -20.47 -10.87 -9.92
CA LEU A 26 -20.22 -12.28 -9.61
C LEU A 26 -21.48 -12.91 -9.01
N PHE A 27 -22.22 -13.66 -9.80
CA PHE A 27 -23.52 -14.21 -9.43
C PHE A 27 -23.42 -15.69 -9.04
N ARG A 28 -23.68 -16.02 -7.77
CA ARG A 28 -23.54 -17.39 -7.26
C ARG A 28 -24.53 -18.37 -7.85
N LEU A 29 -24.03 -19.42 -8.48
CA LEU A 29 -24.82 -20.54 -9.02
C LEU A 29 -24.14 -21.87 -8.66
N GLY A 30 -24.64 -22.50 -7.60
CA GLY A 30 -24.02 -23.72 -7.07
C GLY A 30 -22.58 -23.45 -6.59
N ASP A 31 -21.61 -24.18 -7.13
CA ASP A 31 -20.20 -24.07 -6.78
C ASP A 31 -19.42 -23.04 -7.57
N PHE A 32 -20.11 -22.24 -8.40
CA PHE A 32 -19.46 -21.20 -9.23
C PHE A 32 -20.06 -19.84 -8.99
N TYR A 33 -19.23 -18.81 -9.20
CA TYR A 33 -19.70 -17.46 -9.55
C TYR A 33 -19.71 -17.35 -11.06
N GLU A 34 -20.88 -17.13 -11.63
CA GLU A 34 -21.07 -16.94 -13.07
C GLU A 34 -21.31 -15.47 -13.40
N MET A 35 -20.73 -15.01 -14.48
CA MET A 35 -20.93 -13.68 -15.07
C MET A 35 -21.56 -13.83 -16.44
N PHE A 36 -22.41 -12.87 -16.83
CA PHE A 36 -23.15 -12.93 -18.08
C PHE A 36 -22.99 -11.65 -18.89
N PHE A 37 -23.31 -11.71 -20.19
CA PHE A 37 -23.30 -10.59 -21.15
C PHE A 37 -21.95 -9.85 -21.15
N ASP A 38 -21.98 -8.51 -21.04
CA ASP A 38 -20.77 -7.67 -21.12
C ASP A 38 -19.76 -7.99 -20.01
N ASP A 39 -20.24 -8.30 -18.79
CA ASP A 39 -19.37 -8.71 -17.70
C ASP A 39 -18.59 -9.99 -18.06
N ALA A 40 -19.25 -10.96 -18.71
CA ALA A 40 -18.58 -12.19 -19.11
C ALA A 40 -17.54 -11.96 -20.20
N VAL A 41 -17.82 -11.08 -21.15
CA VAL A 41 -16.87 -10.72 -22.22
C VAL A 41 -15.65 -10.01 -21.62
N THR A 42 -15.88 -9.02 -20.76
CA THR A 42 -14.80 -8.27 -20.07
C THR A 42 -13.94 -9.21 -19.23
N VAL A 43 -14.54 -9.99 -18.34
CA VAL A 43 -13.81 -10.88 -17.44
C VAL A 43 -13.08 -11.98 -18.19
N SER A 44 -13.68 -12.55 -19.25
CA SER A 44 -13.04 -13.55 -20.09
C SER A 44 -11.76 -13.00 -20.74
N SER A 45 -11.80 -11.76 -21.24
CA SER A 45 -10.65 -11.08 -21.84
C SER A 45 -9.58 -10.74 -20.80
N GLU A 46 -10.00 -10.17 -19.65
CA GLU A 46 -9.08 -9.67 -18.62
C GLU A 46 -8.34 -10.79 -17.85
N LEU A 47 -9.02 -11.91 -17.64
CA LEU A 47 -8.52 -13.04 -16.85
C LEU A 47 -8.14 -14.26 -17.69
N GLU A 48 -8.24 -14.18 -19.02
CA GLU A 48 -7.98 -15.29 -19.95
C GLU A 48 -8.87 -16.53 -19.68
N LEU A 49 -10.14 -16.28 -19.27
CA LEU A 49 -11.08 -17.36 -19.00
C LEU A 49 -11.83 -17.77 -20.28
N THR A 50 -12.26 -19.02 -20.32
CA THR A 50 -13.07 -19.53 -21.43
C THR A 50 -14.45 -18.88 -21.45
N LEU A 51 -14.76 -18.15 -22.53
CA LEU A 51 -16.08 -17.62 -22.78
C LEU A 51 -16.97 -18.74 -23.35
N THR A 52 -18.08 -18.99 -22.68
CA THR A 52 -19.07 -20.00 -23.06
C THR A 52 -20.44 -19.35 -23.27
N GLY A 53 -21.49 -20.12 -23.50
CA GLY A 53 -22.86 -19.59 -23.65
C GLY A 53 -23.87 -20.40 -22.86
N LYS A 54 -24.74 -19.70 -22.10
CA LYS A 54 -25.83 -20.30 -21.31
C LYS A 54 -27.19 -20.03 -21.95
N ASN A 55 -28.04 -21.03 -21.96
CA ASN A 55 -29.39 -20.88 -22.48
C ASN A 55 -30.29 -20.21 -21.44
N CYS A 56 -30.76 -19.00 -21.72
CA CYS A 56 -31.47 -18.14 -20.77
C CYS A 56 -32.92 -17.83 -21.18
N GLY A 57 -33.44 -18.53 -22.20
CA GLY A 57 -34.76 -18.26 -22.79
C GLY A 57 -34.76 -17.19 -23.89
N LEU A 58 -33.55 -16.73 -24.32
CA LEU A 58 -33.33 -15.88 -25.50
C LEU A 58 -33.15 -16.77 -26.74
N GLU A 59 -33.27 -16.19 -27.93
CA GLU A 59 -32.99 -16.89 -29.21
C GLU A 59 -31.52 -17.27 -29.33
N GLU A 60 -30.60 -16.41 -28.84
CA GLU A 60 -29.19 -16.67 -28.75
C GLU A 60 -28.76 -17.00 -27.29
N ARG A 61 -27.71 -17.81 -27.16
CA ARG A 61 -27.12 -18.08 -25.83
C ARG A 61 -26.46 -16.84 -25.27
N ALA A 62 -26.78 -16.49 -24.03
CA ALA A 62 -26.10 -15.40 -23.36
C ALA A 62 -24.61 -15.75 -23.13
N PRO A 63 -23.66 -14.88 -23.55
CA PRO A 63 -22.26 -15.04 -23.20
C PRO A 63 -22.11 -15.26 -21.70
N MET A 64 -21.27 -16.21 -21.29
CA MET A 64 -21.06 -16.56 -19.88
C MET A 64 -19.62 -17.02 -19.68
N CYS A 65 -19.03 -16.58 -18.57
CA CYS A 65 -17.85 -17.19 -17.96
C CYS A 65 -18.08 -17.39 -16.47
N GLY A 66 -17.26 -18.20 -15.81
CA GLY A 66 -17.42 -18.47 -14.38
C GLY A 66 -16.15 -18.94 -13.72
N VAL A 67 -16.07 -18.69 -12.42
CA VAL A 67 -14.95 -19.07 -11.54
C VAL A 67 -15.47 -19.91 -10.38
N PRO A 68 -14.71 -20.91 -9.89
CA PRO A 68 -15.08 -21.67 -8.70
C PRO A 68 -15.15 -20.73 -7.49
N PHE A 69 -16.19 -20.87 -6.65
CA PHE A 69 -16.38 -19.95 -5.51
C PHE A 69 -15.21 -19.97 -4.51
N HIS A 70 -14.61 -21.14 -4.28
CA HIS A 70 -13.49 -21.30 -3.37
C HIS A 70 -12.18 -20.66 -3.87
N ALA A 71 -12.08 -20.34 -5.15
CA ALA A 71 -10.94 -19.66 -5.75
C ALA A 71 -11.25 -18.20 -6.16
N ALA A 72 -12.45 -17.71 -5.86
CA ALA A 72 -12.95 -16.41 -6.33
C ALA A 72 -12.03 -15.25 -5.92
N ASP A 73 -11.48 -15.25 -4.71
CA ASP A 73 -10.61 -14.20 -4.19
C ASP A 73 -9.45 -13.88 -5.14
N THR A 74 -8.80 -14.90 -5.70
CA THR A 74 -7.68 -14.71 -6.62
C THR A 74 -8.10 -14.00 -7.92
N TYR A 75 -9.29 -14.31 -8.41
CA TYR A 75 -9.83 -13.67 -9.61
C TYR A 75 -10.34 -12.26 -9.34
N ILE A 76 -10.99 -12.06 -8.19
CA ILE A 76 -11.46 -10.74 -7.73
C ILE A 76 -10.25 -9.80 -7.56
N ALA A 77 -9.18 -10.26 -6.90
CA ALA A 77 -7.96 -9.47 -6.73
C ALA A 77 -7.42 -8.95 -8.08
N ARG A 78 -7.30 -9.83 -9.08
CA ARG A 78 -6.84 -9.47 -10.42
C ARG A 78 -7.75 -8.48 -11.16
N LEU A 79 -9.07 -8.56 -10.96
CA LEU A 79 -10.02 -7.59 -11.54
C LEU A 79 -9.91 -6.24 -10.86
N VAL A 80 -9.80 -6.24 -9.54
CA VAL A 80 -9.67 -5.02 -8.73
C VAL A 80 -8.33 -4.32 -8.99
N GLU A 81 -7.22 -5.05 -9.13
CA GLU A 81 -5.92 -4.51 -9.53
C GLU A 81 -5.96 -3.81 -10.90
N LYS A 82 -6.86 -4.24 -11.79
CA LYS A 82 -7.11 -3.61 -13.10
C LYS A 82 -8.12 -2.45 -13.04
N GLY A 83 -8.57 -2.08 -11.84
CA GLY A 83 -9.47 -0.95 -11.60
C GLY A 83 -10.96 -1.26 -11.72
N HIS A 84 -11.36 -2.54 -11.82
CA HIS A 84 -12.77 -2.92 -11.85
C HIS A 84 -13.36 -3.00 -10.43
N LYS A 85 -14.61 -2.56 -10.28
CA LYS A 85 -15.43 -2.84 -9.10
C LYS A 85 -16.12 -4.19 -9.27
N VAL A 86 -16.17 -4.97 -8.22
CA VAL A 86 -16.74 -6.33 -8.24
C VAL A 86 -17.84 -6.46 -7.20
N ALA A 87 -19.08 -6.71 -7.63
CA ALA A 87 -20.21 -7.00 -6.77
C ALA A 87 -20.36 -8.51 -6.55
N ILE A 88 -20.30 -8.97 -5.32
CA ILE A 88 -20.44 -10.38 -4.95
C ILE A 88 -21.87 -10.64 -4.57
N CYS A 89 -22.58 -11.46 -5.37
CA CYS A 89 -23.95 -11.82 -5.16
C CYS A 89 -24.05 -13.28 -4.69
N GLU A 90 -24.49 -13.47 -3.43
CA GLU A 90 -24.58 -14.77 -2.75
C GLU A 90 -26.01 -15.30 -2.65
N GLN A 91 -26.12 -16.61 -2.48
CA GLN A 91 -27.37 -17.30 -2.17
C GLN A 91 -27.71 -17.08 -0.69
N MET A 92 -28.87 -16.50 -0.42
CA MET A 92 -29.32 -16.18 0.94
C MET A 92 -30.06 -17.34 1.60
N GLU A 93 -30.42 -18.37 0.85
CA GLU A 93 -31.23 -19.53 1.29
C GLU A 93 -30.54 -20.82 0.87
N ASP A 94 -30.74 -21.89 1.67
CA ASP A 94 -30.25 -23.22 1.33
C ASP A 94 -31.05 -23.77 0.14
N PRO A 95 -30.39 -24.11 -0.99
CA PRO A 95 -31.07 -24.68 -2.16
C PRO A 95 -31.88 -25.94 -1.87
N SER A 96 -31.51 -26.73 -0.86
CA SER A 96 -32.20 -27.95 -0.47
C SER A 96 -33.50 -27.71 0.30
N ALA A 97 -33.65 -26.58 0.94
CA ALA A 97 -34.81 -26.18 1.73
C ALA A 97 -35.85 -25.32 0.95
N CYS A 98 -35.44 -24.77 -0.21
CA CYS A 98 -36.24 -23.80 -0.94
C CYS A 98 -37.14 -24.45 -2.00
N LYS A 99 -38.48 -24.16 -1.95
CA LYS A 99 -39.42 -24.53 -3.00
C LYS A 99 -39.49 -23.42 -4.05
N GLY A 100 -38.51 -23.33 -4.94
CA GLY A 100 -38.52 -22.31 -5.97
C GLY A 100 -37.12 -21.82 -6.35
N ILE A 101 -37.00 -20.53 -6.72
CA ILE A 101 -35.73 -19.89 -7.03
C ILE A 101 -35.12 -19.38 -5.72
N VAL A 102 -33.91 -19.80 -5.43
CA VAL A 102 -33.14 -19.34 -4.30
C VAL A 102 -32.96 -17.82 -4.41
N LYS A 103 -33.26 -17.08 -3.36
CA LYS A 103 -33.03 -15.65 -3.25
C LYS A 103 -31.52 -15.37 -3.24
N ARG A 104 -31.11 -14.36 -4.02
CA ARG A 104 -29.72 -13.89 -4.08
C ARG A 104 -29.65 -12.41 -3.85
N GLU A 105 -28.66 -11.97 -3.11
CA GLU A 105 -28.43 -10.57 -2.81
C GLU A 105 -26.94 -10.25 -2.93
N VAL A 106 -26.63 -8.99 -3.26
CA VAL A 106 -25.26 -8.50 -3.21
C VAL A 106 -24.88 -8.29 -1.76
N ILE A 107 -23.94 -9.08 -1.29
CA ILE A 107 -23.45 -9.05 0.10
C ILE A 107 -22.25 -8.13 0.28
N LYS A 108 -21.55 -7.80 -0.81
CA LYS A 108 -20.33 -6.98 -0.78
C LYS A 108 -20.00 -6.44 -2.15
N ILE A 109 -19.46 -5.21 -2.19
CA ILE A 109 -18.78 -4.64 -3.35
C ILE A 109 -17.30 -4.53 -3.00
N VAL A 110 -16.44 -5.05 -3.86
CA VAL A 110 -14.98 -4.99 -3.69
C VAL A 110 -14.42 -3.98 -4.68
N THR A 111 -13.73 -2.97 -4.15
CA THR A 111 -13.00 -1.94 -4.87
C THR A 111 -11.54 -1.91 -4.40
N PRO A 112 -10.61 -1.21 -5.06
CA PRO A 112 -9.21 -1.18 -4.63
C PRO A 112 -9.00 -0.78 -3.17
N GLY A 113 -9.79 0.18 -2.65
CA GLY A 113 -9.70 0.68 -1.27
C GLY A 113 -10.53 -0.10 -0.25
N THR A 114 -11.37 -1.07 -0.67
CA THR A 114 -12.32 -1.76 0.22
C THR A 114 -12.05 -3.25 0.41
N ILE A 115 -10.85 -3.71 0.08
CA ILE A 115 -10.43 -5.11 0.24
C ILE A 115 -10.28 -5.44 1.73
N THR A 116 -10.90 -6.55 2.16
CA THR A 116 -10.79 -7.08 3.53
C THR A 116 -10.20 -8.49 3.60
N SER A 117 -10.21 -9.24 2.46
CA SER A 117 -9.68 -10.59 2.43
C SER A 117 -8.16 -10.58 2.52
N THR A 118 -7.61 -11.31 3.50
CA THR A 118 -6.15 -11.42 3.69
C THR A 118 -5.44 -12.10 2.53
N SER A 119 -6.16 -12.91 1.72
CA SER A 119 -5.61 -13.53 0.51
C SER A 119 -5.36 -12.54 -0.63
N MET A 120 -6.00 -11.36 -0.60
CA MET A 120 -5.86 -10.29 -1.58
C MET A 120 -4.95 -9.16 -1.09
N LEU A 121 -4.70 -9.07 0.22
CA LEU A 121 -3.90 -8.01 0.85
C LEU A 121 -2.44 -8.45 0.99
N ARG A 122 -1.52 -7.50 0.79
CA ARG A 122 -0.13 -7.69 1.18
C ARG A 122 -0.01 -7.56 2.70
N GLU A 123 0.72 -8.46 3.33
CA GLU A 123 0.82 -8.50 4.80
C GLU A 123 1.47 -7.22 5.36
N ASN A 124 2.53 -6.75 4.71
CA ASN A 124 3.37 -5.63 5.16
C ASN A 124 2.93 -4.27 4.59
N GLU A 125 1.72 -4.17 4.04
CA GLU A 125 1.18 -2.93 3.48
C GLU A 125 -0.23 -2.66 3.99
N ASN A 126 -0.53 -1.37 4.21
CA ASN A 126 -1.88 -0.90 4.43
C ASN A 126 -2.62 -0.76 3.10
N ASN A 127 -3.94 -0.91 3.15
CA ASN A 127 -4.81 -0.72 1.99
C ASN A 127 -5.78 0.44 2.25
N TYR A 128 -5.28 1.67 2.09
CA TYR A 128 -6.06 2.85 2.42
C TYR A 128 -7.07 3.23 1.32
N LEU A 129 -8.32 3.45 1.73
CA LEU A 129 -9.29 4.27 1.03
C LEU A 129 -9.14 5.70 1.52
N ALA A 130 -8.97 6.66 0.62
CA ALA A 130 -8.96 8.09 0.96
C ALA A 130 -10.19 8.81 0.43
N SER A 131 -10.68 9.78 1.19
CA SER A 131 -11.79 10.67 0.82
C SER A 131 -11.31 12.12 0.86
N VAL A 132 -11.66 12.89 -0.17
CA VAL A 132 -11.26 14.29 -0.31
C VAL A 132 -12.49 15.17 -0.49
N CYS A 133 -12.59 16.23 0.33
CA CYS A 133 -13.63 17.24 0.26
C CYS A 133 -13.01 18.64 0.19
N GLY A 134 -13.37 19.46 -0.79
CA GLY A 134 -12.84 20.81 -0.98
C GLY A 134 -13.95 21.84 -1.25
N ASP A 135 -13.73 23.09 -0.85
CA ASP A 135 -14.69 24.21 -1.01
C ASP A 135 -14.07 25.48 -1.62
N GLY A 136 -12.81 25.38 -2.07
CA GLY A 136 -12.04 26.51 -2.61
C GLY A 136 -11.24 27.32 -1.58
N GLU A 137 -11.47 27.13 -0.29
CA GLU A 137 -10.69 27.72 0.82
C GLU A 137 -9.73 26.72 1.46
N GLY A 138 -9.71 25.47 0.98
CA GLY A 138 -8.88 24.35 1.45
C GLY A 138 -9.56 23.03 1.25
N TYR A 139 -8.97 21.98 1.80
CA TYR A 139 -9.45 20.61 1.64
C TYR A 139 -9.49 19.87 2.98
N GLY A 140 -10.47 18.99 3.12
CA GLY A 140 -10.49 17.94 4.12
C GLY A 140 -10.06 16.62 3.48
N ILE A 141 -9.22 15.88 4.15
CA ILE A 141 -8.83 14.53 3.77
C ILE A 141 -9.09 13.57 4.92
N ALA A 142 -9.70 12.42 4.61
CA ALA A 142 -9.84 11.32 5.54
C ALA A 142 -9.42 10.02 4.87
N TYR A 143 -8.82 9.09 5.61
CA TYR A 143 -8.44 7.80 5.06
C TYR A 143 -8.57 6.68 6.10
N CYS A 144 -8.85 5.48 5.60
CA CYS A 144 -9.07 4.31 6.44
C CYS A 144 -8.54 3.04 5.75
N ASP A 145 -7.89 2.18 6.52
CA ASP A 145 -7.67 0.79 6.13
C ASP A 145 -8.76 -0.07 6.80
N ILE A 146 -9.73 -0.49 6.02
CA ILE A 146 -10.86 -1.26 6.53
C ILE A 146 -10.46 -2.63 7.10
N SER A 147 -9.32 -3.17 6.68
CA SER A 147 -8.82 -4.46 7.18
C SER A 147 -8.25 -4.36 8.60
N THR A 148 -7.77 -3.19 8.99
CA THR A 148 -7.17 -2.92 10.31
C THR A 148 -8.08 -2.06 11.20
N GLY A 149 -8.96 -1.24 10.60
CA GLY A 149 -9.80 -0.26 11.28
C GLY A 149 -9.08 1.06 11.58
N GLU A 150 -7.81 1.20 11.19
CA GLU A 150 -7.06 2.46 11.35
C GLU A 150 -7.71 3.56 10.50
N THR A 151 -8.07 4.66 11.13
CA THR A 151 -8.80 5.77 10.50
C THR A 151 -8.20 7.10 10.91
N TYR A 152 -7.97 7.97 9.94
CA TYR A 152 -7.32 9.26 10.11
C TYR A 152 -8.07 10.37 9.36
N ALA A 153 -7.95 11.61 9.86
CA ALA A 153 -8.48 12.78 9.17
C ALA A 153 -7.61 14.02 9.42
N ALA A 154 -7.56 14.91 8.43
CA ALA A 154 -6.86 16.19 8.51
C ALA A 154 -7.51 17.24 7.61
N GLU A 155 -7.19 18.51 7.85
CA GLU A 155 -7.42 19.58 6.89
C GLU A 155 -6.10 20.08 6.32
N VAL A 156 -6.12 20.45 5.06
CA VAL A 156 -4.98 21.02 4.32
C VAL A 156 -5.38 22.32 3.67
N SER A 157 -4.43 23.24 3.56
CA SER A 157 -4.70 24.62 3.14
C SER A 157 -4.82 24.78 1.63
N ASP A 158 -4.06 23.99 0.87
CA ASP A 158 -3.97 24.14 -0.57
C ASP A 158 -3.78 22.81 -1.32
N MET A 159 -3.76 22.89 -2.65
CA MET A 159 -3.64 21.72 -3.53
C MET A 159 -2.28 21.05 -3.45
N ASP A 160 -1.21 21.77 -3.18
CA ASP A 160 0.14 21.19 -3.08
C ASP A 160 0.29 20.41 -1.79
N GLU A 161 -0.25 20.90 -0.69
CA GLU A 161 -0.31 20.20 0.57
C GLU A 161 -1.19 18.95 0.47
N LEU A 162 -2.34 19.02 -0.23
CA LEU A 162 -3.19 17.86 -0.49
C LEU A 162 -2.45 16.77 -1.28
N LEU A 163 -1.71 17.14 -2.32
CA LEU A 163 -0.91 16.19 -3.09
C LEU A 163 0.17 15.52 -2.25
N ASN A 164 0.85 16.27 -1.39
CA ASN A 164 1.86 15.72 -0.48
C ASN A 164 1.24 14.73 0.50
N GLU A 165 0.06 15.04 1.08
CA GLU A 165 -0.64 14.13 1.96
C GLU A 165 -1.11 12.86 1.21
N ILE A 166 -1.64 12.97 0.00
CA ILE A 166 -2.02 11.81 -0.81
C ILE A 166 -0.80 10.90 -1.10
N VAL A 167 0.35 11.48 -1.43
CA VAL A 167 1.59 10.73 -1.65
C VAL A 167 2.07 10.04 -0.38
N LYS A 168 2.02 10.73 0.74
CA LYS A 168 2.38 10.23 2.06
C LYS A 168 1.51 9.05 2.48
N ILE A 169 0.17 9.17 2.33
CA ILE A 169 -0.82 8.13 2.62
C ILE A 169 -0.67 6.95 1.65
N SER A 170 -0.41 7.25 0.37
CA SER A 170 -0.35 6.27 -0.73
C SER A 170 -1.62 5.39 -0.78
N PRO A 171 -2.81 6.00 -0.95
CA PRO A 171 -4.07 5.27 -0.94
C PRO A 171 -4.18 4.36 -2.17
N SER A 172 -4.99 3.30 -2.04
CA SER A 172 -5.33 2.40 -3.14
C SER A 172 -6.52 2.92 -3.96
N GLU A 173 -7.32 3.81 -3.38
CA GLU A 173 -8.49 4.43 -4.01
C GLU A 173 -8.76 5.79 -3.38
N ILE A 174 -9.21 6.76 -4.18
CA ILE A 174 -9.62 8.09 -3.71
C ILE A 174 -11.08 8.31 -4.12
N ILE A 175 -11.91 8.75 -3.18
CA ILE A 175 -13.28 9.19 -3.42
C ILE A 175 -13.42 10.69 -3.17
N SER A 176 -14.30 11.34 -3.91
CA SER A 176 -14.67 12.75 -3.74
C SER A 176 -16.07 12.99 -4.31
N ASN A 177 -16.54 14.22 -4.30
CA ASN A 177 -17.82 14.59 -4.88
C ASN A 177 -17.67 15.57 -6.04
N GLU A 178 -18.76 15.73 -6.84
CA GLU A 178 -18.79 16.64 -7.98
C GLU A 178 -18.58 18.09 -7.57
N GLY A 179 -19.12 18.51 -6.42
CA GLY A 179 -18.95 19.87 -5.88
C GLY A 179 -17.49 20.18 -5.58
N SER A 180 -16.78 19.29 -4.93
CA SER A 180 -15.32 19.45 -4.67
C SER A 180 -14.48 19.36 -5.92
N ALA A 181 -14.93 18.61 -6.94
CA ALA A 181 -14.23 18.46 -8.22
C ALA A 181 -14.07 19.81 -8.97
N VAL A 182 -14.91 20.80 -8.71
CA VAL A 182 -14.79 22.15 -9.27
C VAL A 182 -13.55 22.88 -8.73
N PHE A 183 -13.16 22.60 -7.49
CA PHE A 183 -12.04 23.23 -6.80
C PHE A 183 -10.77 22.37 -6.79
N THR A 184 -10.90 21.09 -7.12
CA THR A 184 -9.81 20.11 -7.07
C THR A 184 -9.32 19.80 -8.48
N ASP A 185 -8.02 19.98 -8.73
CA ASP A 185 -7.40 19.55 -9.99
C ASP A 185 -7.21 18.03 -10.00
N ILE A 186 -8.30 17.30 -10.35
CA ILE A 186 -8.33 15.84 -10.42
C ILE A 186 -7.31 15.30 -11.42
N ASP A 187 -7.11 15.98 -12.54
CA ASP A 187 -6.14 15.56 -13.56
C ASP A 187 -4.72 15.62 -13.02
N ARG A 188 -4.44 16.62 -12.17
CA ARG A 188 -3.17 16.73 -11.46
C ARG A 188 -2.99 15.58 -10.46
N ILE A 189 -4.03 15.24 -9.67
CA ILE A 189 -3.99 14.08 -8.76
C ILE A 189 -3.71 12.81 -9.54
N ARG A 190 -4.46 12.53 -10.62
CA ARG A 190 -4.30 11.33 -11.45
C ARG A 190 -2.91 11.22 -12.07
N LYS A 191 -2.36 12.33 -12.58
CA LYS A 191 -1.00 12.36 -13.13
C LYS A 191 0.08 12.14 -12.06
N TYR A 192 -0.20 12.58 -10.83
CA TYR A 192 0.76 12.54 -9.75
C TYR A 192 0.77 11.20 -9.01
N THR A 193 -0.38 10.50 -8.90
CA THR A 193 -0.52 9.32 -8.02
C THR A 193 -0.81 8.01 -8.74
N ASP A 194 -1.35 8.01 -9.96
CA ASP A 194 -1.87 6.83 -10.68
C ASP A 194 -2.97 6.06 -9.92
N VAL A 195 -3.59 6.68 -8.89
CA VAL A 195 -4.61 6.07 -8.04
C VAL A 195 -5.99 6.24 -8.67
N PRO A 196 -6.86 5.21 -8.68
CA PRO A 196 -8.25 5.33 -9.07
C PRO A 196 -8.97 6.42 -8.27
N TYR A 197 -9.64 7.34 -8.98
CA TYR A 197 -10.36 8.47 -8.41
C TYR A 197 -11.83 8.39 -8.81
N GLU A 198 -12.71 8.30 -7.81
CA GLU A 198 -14.15 8.17 -8.00
C GLU A 198 -14.91 9.41 -7.52
N LEU A 199 -15.89 9.84 -8.30
CA LEU A 199 -16.81 10.89 -7.92
C LEU A 199 -18.12 10.29 -7.41
N LEU A 200 -18.47 10.63 -6.18
CA LEU A 200 -19.72 10.26 -5.54
C LEU A 200 -20.71 11.42 -5.58
N ASN A 201 -21.97 11.14 -5.30
CA ASN A 201 -23.00 12.15 -5.17
C ASN A 201 -22.70 13.10 -3.99
N ASP A 202 -22.98 14.39 -4.15
CA ASP A 202 -22.75 15.42 -3.12
C ASP A 202 -23.41 15.11 -1.78
N SER A 203 -24.50 14.35 -1.76
CA SER A 203 -25.20 13.94 -0.54
C SER A 203 -24.34 13.15 0.45
N TYR A 204 -23.29 12.47 0.00
CA TYR A 204 -22.34 11.79 0.90
C TYR A 204 -21.51 12.76 1.73
N PHE A 205 -21.30 13.98 1.20
CA PHE A 205 -20.42 15.01 1.77
C PHE A 205 -21.17 16.13 2.48
N GLU A 206 -22.49 15.98 2.65
CA GLU A 206 -23.30 16.94 3.41
C GLU A 206 -22.89 16.96 4.88
N SER A 207 -22.58 18.16 5.41
CA SER A 207 -22.01 18.33 6.74
C SER A 207 -22.90 17.78 7.85
N GLU A 208 -24.22 18.00 7.78
CA GLU A 208 -25.17 17.51 8.77
C GLU A 208 -25.21 15.98 8.81
N SER A 209 -25.32 15.35 7.65
CA SER A 209 -25.32 13.89 7.50
C SER A 209 -24.00 13.27 7.94
N ALA A 210 -22.87 13.88 7.60
CA ALA A 210 -21.52 13.46 8.00
C ALA A 210 -21.33 13.51 9.52
N CYS A 211 -21.71 14.63 10.16
CA CYS A 211 -21.63 14.80 11.60
C CYS A 211 -22.49 13.75 12.34
N ASP A 212 -23.74 13.58 11.93
CA ASP A 212 -24.65 12.61 12.52
C ASP A 212 -24.13 11.16 12.39
N PHE A 213 -23.51 10.83 11.24
CA PHE A 213 -22.92 9.51 11.03
C PHE A 213 -21.74 9.27 11.96
N LEU A 214 -20.82 10.23 12.06
CA LEU A 214 -19.63 10.13 12.91
C LEU A 214 -19.98 10.01 14.39
N LEU A 215 -20.93 10.83 14.89
CA LEU A 215 -21.41 10.75 16.27
C LEU A 215 -21.96 9.36 16.60
N ARG A 216 -22.72 8.77 15.67
CA ARG A 216 -23.28 7.41 15.83
C ARG A 216 -22.21 6.32 15.76
N GLN A 217 -21.28 6.41 14.80
CA GLN A 217 -20.22 5.42 14.61
C GLN A 217 -19.30 5.34 15.82
N PHE A 218 -18.83 6.49 16.31
CA PHE A 218 -17.88 6.54 17.44
C PHE A 218 -18.57 6.63 18.81
N LYS A 219 -19.89 6.65 18.84
CA LYS A 219 -20.70 6.71 20.08
C LYS A 219 -20.31 7.87 20.99
N VAL A 220 -20.02 9.03 20.41
CA VAL A 220 -19.66 10.26 21.13
C VAL A 220 -20.79 11.27 21.11
N ALA A 221 -20.86 12.14 22.14
CA ALA A 221 -21.92 13.13 22.27
C ALA A 221 -21.65 14.38 21.41
N SER A 222 -20.40 14.65 21.04
CA SER A 222 -20.01 15.81 20.23
C SER A 222 -18.76 15.50 19.41
N LEU A 223 -18.55 16.27 18.33
CA LEU A 223 -17.35 16.18 17.49
C LEU A 223 -16.07 16.59 18.22
N THR A 224 -16.18 17.38 19.31
CA THR A 224 -15.06 17.74 20.19
C THR A 224 -14.36 16.50 20.74
N GLY A 225 -15.15 15.46 21.10
CA GLY A 225 -14.63 14.20 21.64
C GLY A 225 -13.74 13.42 20.67
N ILE A 226 -13.81 13.70 19.36
CA ILE A 226 -13.01 13.09 18.30
C ILE A 226 -12.13 14.10 17.55
N GLY A 227 -12.07 15.36 18.02
CA GLY A 227 -11.19 16.40 17.48
C GLY A 227 -11.60 17.00 16.12
N LEU A 228 -12.86 16.83 15.69
CA LEU A 228 -13.38 17.30 14.39
C LEU A 228 -14.25 18.56 14.47
N GLU A 229 -14.49 19.17 15.65
CA GLU A 229 -15.43 20.28 15.82
C GLU A 229 -15.09 21.50 14.96
N GLU A 230 -13.79 21.84 14.86
CA GLU A 230 -13.31 22.99 14.08
C GLU A 230 -12.81 22.59 12.68
N LYS A 231 -12.92 21.32 12.30
CA LYS A 231 -12.40 20.74 11.04
C LYS A 231 -13.53 20.17 10.19
N MET A 232 -14.40 21.05 9.71
CA MET A 232 -15.63 20.66 9.03
C MET A 232 -15.38 19.94 7.70
N LYS A 233 -14.35 20.33 6.94
CA LYS A 233 -14.00 19.66 5.68
C LYS A 233 -13.50 18.24 5.93
N ALA A 234 -12.69 18.05 6.98
CA ALA A 234 -12.24 16.72 7.42
C ALA A 234 -13.42 15.88 7.93
N CYS A 235 -14.40 16.52 8.62
CA CYS A 235 -15.64 15.88 9.06
C CYS A 235 -16.45 15.37 7.86
N CYS A 236 -16.66 16.18 6.83
CA CYS A 236 -17.37 15.79 5.61
C CYS A 236 -16.65 14.66 4.87
N ALA A 237 -15.32 14.74 4.73
CA ALA A 237 -14.52 13.70 4.11
C ALA A 237 -14.61 12.37 4.87
N ALA A 238 -14.51 12.40 6.21
CA ALA A 238 -14.61 11.20 7.06
C ALA A 238 -16.03 10.59 7.02
N GLY A 239 -17.07 11.41 7.08
CA GLY A 239 -18.46 10.95 6.99
C GLY A 239 -18.77 10.30 5.65
N ALA A 240 -18.33 10.90 4.55
CA ALA A 240 -18.48 10.34 3.21
C ALA A 240 -17.73 9.00 3.07
N MET A 241 -16.49 8.91 3.55
CA MET A 241 -15.70 7.69 3.55
C MET A 241 -16.40 6.56 4.29
N LEU A 242 -16.86 6.79 5.51
CA LEU A 242 -17.53 5.76 6.30
C LEU A 242 -18.87 5.36 5.69
N SER A 243 -19.63 6.30 5.09
CA SER A 243 -20.85 6.00 4.36
C SER A 243 -20.60 5.11 3.15
N TYR A 244 -19.57 5.41 2.36
CA TYR A 244 -19.12 4.59 1.23
C TYR A 244 -18.69 3.19 1.67
N LEU A 245 -17.93 3.09 2.78
CA LEU A 245 -17.52 1.80 3.34
C LEU A 245 -18.72 0.98 3.81
N LEU A 246 -19.72 1.59 4.46
CA LEU A 246 -20.93 0.90 4.89
C LEU A 246 -21.74 0.36 3.68
N GLU A 247 -21.85 1.15 2.63
CA GLU A 247 -22.56 0.76 1.42
C GLU A 247 -21.85 -0.37 0.66
N THR A 248 -20.53 -0.31 0.55
CA THR A 248 -19.74 -1.31 -0.17
C THR A 248 -19.61 -2.62 0.60
N GLN A 249 -19.44 -2.57 1.92
CA GLN A 249 -19.31 -3.78 2.73
C GLN A 249 -20.65 -4.42 3.09
N LYS A 250 -21.76 -3.67 3.05
CA LYS A 250 -23.11 -4.15 3.43
C LYS A 250 -23.17 -4.73 4.87
N GLN A 251 -22.21 -4.40 5.71
CA GLN A 251 -22.06 -4.88 7.09
C GLN A 251 -21.67 -3.72 8.00
N SER A 252 -21.80 -3.91 9.32
CA SER A 252 -21.37 -2.91 10.30
C SER A 252 -19.86 -2.68 10.22
N LEU A 253 -19.43 -1.44 10.47
CA LEU A 253 -18.03 -1.04 10.53
C LEU A 253 -17.47 -1.16 11.95
N GLY A 254 -17.75 -2.26 12.65
CA GLY A 254 -17.40 -2.46 14.06
C GLY A 254 -15.90 -2.40 14.37
N GLN A 255 -15.06 -2.66 13.39
CA GLN A 255 -13.59 -2.54 13.51
C GLN A 255 -13.11 -1.08 13.51
N ILE A 256 -13.89 -0.13 13.01
CA ILE A 256 -13.55 1.30 13.04
C ILE A 256 -14.06 1.89 14.36
N THR A 257 -13.20 1.83 15.39
CA THR A 257 -13.56 2.20 16.77
C THR A 257 -13.17 3.63 17.13
N SER A 258 -12.23 4.24 16.38
CA SER A 258 -11.72 5.59 16.62
C SER A 258 -11.27 6.25 15.33
N ILE A 259 -11.13 7.57 15.36
CA ILE A 259 -10.53 8.37 14.29
C ILE A 259 -9.43 9.24 14.90
N SER A 260 -8.26 9.22 14.28
CA SER A 260 -7.13 10.06 14.68
C SER A 260 -7.09 11.32 13.82
N VAL A 261 -7.36 12.46 14.42
CA VAL A 261 -7.27 13.75 13.76
C VAL A 261 -5.87 14.32 13.96
N TYR A 262 -5.20 14.67 12.87
CA TYR A 262 -3.82 15.15 12.90
C TYR A 262 -3.65 16.50 12.17
N GLU A 263 -2.52 17.15 12.45
CA GLU A 263 -2.09 18.36 11.74
C GLU A 263 -0.91 18.01 10.82
N THR A 264 -0.97 18.50 9.60
CA THR A 264 -0.02 18.16 8.53
C THR A 264 1.40 18.63 8.81
N GLY A 265 1.60 19.66 9.63
CA GLY A 265 2.94 20.16 10.00
C GLY A 265 3.71 19.33 11.03
N ASN A 266 3.14 18.27 11.61
CA ASN A 266 3.77 17.51 12.69
C ASN A 266 4.82 16.48 12.22
N SER A 267 4.91 16.23 10.92
CA SER A 267 5.92 15.37 10.30
C SER A 267 6.72 16.13 9.24
N MET A 268 7.96 15.66 9.01
CA MET A 268 8.80 16.13 7.90
C MET A 268 8.08 15.86 6.58
N SER A 269 7.97 16.90 5.74
CA SER A 269 7.34 16.76 4.43
C SER A 269 8.32 16.12 3.43
N LEU A 270 7.87 15.06 2.77
CA LEU A 270 8.59 14.37 1.72
C LEU A 270 7.70 14.28 0.48
N ASP A 271 8.13 14.89 -0.62
CA ASP A 271 7.41 14.77 -1.88
C ASP A 271 7.68 13.42 -2.59
N LYS A 272 6.90 13.12 -3.63
CA LYS A 272 7.04 11.89 -4.42
C LYS A 272 8.44 11.73 -5.01
N ALA A 273 9.04 12.83 -5.48
CA ALA A 273 10.37 12.82 -6.05
C ALA A 273 11.41 12.44 -5.00
N THR A 274 11.33 13.01 -3.81
CA THR A 274 12.23 12.73 -2.69
C THR A 274 12.12 11.28 -2.20
N ILE A 275 10.89 10.76 -2.00
CA ILE A 275 10.70 9.35 -1.60
C ILE A 275 11.33 8.40 -2.62
N ARG A 276 11.13 8.68 -3.92
CA ARG A 276 11.67 7.90 -5.04
C ARG A 276 13.19 8.04 -5.16
N ASN A 277 13.70 9.28 -5.15
CA ASN A 277 15.12 9.55 -5.40
C ASN A 277 16.04 9.07 -4.27
N LEU A 278 15.52 9.05 -3.02
CA LEU A 278 16.22 8.50 -1.87
C LEU A 278 16.00 7.00 -1.70
N GLU A 279 15.16 6.37 -2.54
CA GLU A 279 14.82 4.95 -2.47
C GLU A 279 14.40 4.53 -1.05
N ILE A 280 13.47 5.30 -0.44
CA ILE A 280 13.09 5.11 0.95
C ILE A 280 12.38 3.77 1.16
N THR A 281 11.37 3.47 0.36
CA THR A 281 10.52 2.28 0.52
C THR A 281 10.75 1.20 -0.53
N GLU A 282 11.23 1.57 -1.72
CA GLU A 282 11.50 0.67 -2.84
C GLU A 282 12.61 1.22 -3.73
N THR A 283 13.25 0.35 -4.50
CA THR A 283 14.29 0.74 -5.46
C THR A 283 13.71 1.43 -6.69
N LEU A 284 14.48 2.31 -7.30
CA LEU A 284 14.06 3.11 -8.45
C LEU A 284 13.73 2.25 -9.69
N TYR A 285 14.54 1.23 -9.96
CA TYR A 285 14.43 0.41 -11.18
C TYR A 285 13.53 -0.82 -10.99
N ASP A 286 13.85 -1.66 -10.01
CA ASP A 286 13.20 -2.96 -9.84
C ASP A 286 11.91 -2.90 -9.01
N LYS A 287 11.60 -1.75 -8.41
CA LYS A 287 10.45 -1.56 -7.51
C LYS A 287 10.39 -2.60 -6.40
N THR A 288 11.56 -2.97 -5.86
CA THR A 288 11.68 -3.94 -4.77
C THR A 288 12.06 -3.26 -3.46
N VAL A 289 11.61 -3.81 -2.34
CA VAL A 289 12.01 -3.37 -1.00
C VAL A 289 13.49 -3.69 -0.74
N LYS A 290 13.97 -4.82 -1.27
CA LYS A 290 15.39 -5.19 -1.15
C LYS A 290 16.26 -4.22 -1.94
N GLY A 291 17.14 -3.51 -1.26
CA GLY A 291 17.99 -2.45 -1.86
C GLY A 291 17.49 -1.04 -1.55
N SER A 292 16.37 -0.89 -0.87
CA SER A 292 15.88 0.40 -0.34
C SER A 292 16.28 0.60 1.12
N LEU A 293 16.04 1.80 1.67
CA LEU A 293 16.25 2.10 3.08
C LEU A 293 15.38 1.20 3.96
N LEU A 294 14.09 1.05 3.60
CA LEU A 294 13.17 0.14 4.29
C LEU A 294 13.73 -1.29 4.35
N GLY A 295 14.30 -1.81 3.26
CA GLY A 295 14.89 -3.15 3.23
C GLY A 295 16.06 -3.36 4.18
N VAL A 296 16.79 -2.29 4.53
CA VAL A 296 17.85 -2.32 5.54
C VAL A 296 17.27 -2.29 6.96
N LEU A 297 16.34 -1.37 7.23
CA LEU A 297 15.84 -1.07 8.57
C LEU A 297 14.73 -2.01 9.04
N ASP A 298 13.94 -2.56 8.12
CA ASP A 298 12.84 -3.46 8.48
C ASP A 298 13.36 -4.86 8.81
N LYS A 299 13.53 -5.09 10.10
CA LYS A 299 13.79 -6.40 10.73
C LYS A 299 12.73 -6.68 11.80
N THR A 300 11.55 -6.10 11.61
CA THR A 300 10.38 -6.36 12.45
C THR A 300 9.98 -7.83 12.38
N ASN A 301 9.27 -8.30 13.40
CA ASN A 301 8.83 -9.68 13.52
C ASN A 301 7.32 -9.82 13.29
N THR A 302 6.59 -8.70 13.25
CA THR A 302 5.15 -8.65 13.04
C THR A 302 4.79 -7.87 11.78
N ALA A 303 3.70 -8.23 11.10
CA ALA A 303 3.19 -7.46 9.96
C ALA A 303 2.77 -6.03 10.37
N MET A 304 2.25 -5.87 11.59
CA MET A 304 1.89 -4.56 12.17
C MET A 304 3.11 -3.66 12.31
N GLY A 305 4.21 -4.20 12.83
CA GLY A 305 5.48 -3.48 12.95
C GLY A 305 6.05 -3.08 11.59
N SER A 306 6.00 -3.97 10.60
CA SER A 306 6.46 -3.66 9.23
C SER A 306 5.65 -2.53 8.58
N ARG A 307 4.33 -2.54 8.71
CA ARG A 307 3.47 -1.44 8.23
C ARG A 307 3.79 -0.11 8.93
N LEU A 308 3.97 -0.15 10.25
CA LEU A 308 4.33 1.03 11.03
C LEU A 308 5.74 1.54 10.69
N MET A 309 6.72 0.66 10.47
CA MET A 309 8.06 1.02 10.00
C MET A 309 8.01 1.79 8.68
N LYS A 310 7.26 1.27 7.70
CA LYS A 310 7.07 1.94 6.41
C LYS A 310 6.46 3.34 6.59
N ARG A 311 5.49 3.47 7.48
CA ARG A 311 4.87 4.75 7.83
C ARG A 311 5.86 5.71 8.51
N TRP A 312 6.62 5.27 9.50
CA TRP A 312 7.59 6.14 10.20
C TRP A 312 8.69 6.67 9.28
N LEU A 313 9.08 5.91 8.26
CA LEU A 313 10.05 6.36 7.26
C LEU A 313 9.45 7.36 6.25
N ARG A 314 8.16 7.31 6.02
CA ARG A 314 7.44 8.30 5.18
C ARG A 314 7.01 9.54 5.95
N GLU A 315 6.90 9.42 7.27
CA GLU A 315 6.45 10.44 8.20
C GLU A 315 7.48 10.67 9.32
N PRO A 316 8.75 11.05 9.01
CA PRO A 316 9.70 11.36 10.07
C PRO A 316 9.18 12.52 10.92
N LEU A 317 9.50 12.52 12.20
CA LEU A 317 8.98 13.49 13.14
C LEU A 317 9.62 14.88 12.93
N ASN A 318 8.82 15.94 13.11
CA ASN A 318 9.26 17.33 12.99
C ASN A 318 9.33 18.04 14.37
N SER A 319 9.61 17.27 15.42
CA SER A 319 9.71 17.81 16.79
C SER A 319 10.80 17.07 17.58
N VAL A 320 11.60 17.83 18.33
CA VAL A 320 12.75 17.30 19.08
C VAL A 320 12.34 16.29 20.13
N LEU A 321 11.30 16.58 20.93
CA LEU A 321 10.94 15.73 22.06
C LEU A 321 10.48 14.31 21.64
N PRO A 322 9.54 14.15 20.70
CA PRO A 322 9.15 12.81 20.24
C PRO A 322 10.32 12.04 19.60
N VAL A 323 11.21 12.72 18.85
CA VAL A 323 12.40 12.07 18.27
C VAL A 323 13.31 11.55 19.38
N LYS A 324 13.62 12.37 20.39
CA LYS A 324 14.47 11.96 21.52
C LYS A 324 13.87 10.77 22.26
N ARG A 325 12.55 10.78 22.52
CA ARG A 325 11.90 9.65 23.19
C ARG A 325 12.08 8.32 22.43
N ARG A 326 11.99 8.36 21.08
CA ARG A 326 12.28 7.16 20.26
C ARG A 326 13.74 6.75 20.34
N LEU A 327 14.65 7.71 20.23
CA LEU A 327 16.11 7.46 20.33
C LEU A 327 16.51 6.89 21.70
N ASP A 328 15.93 7.39 22.80
CA ASP A 328 16.17 6.88 24.15
C ASP A 328 15.65 5.43 24.30
N ALA A 329 14.50 5.12 23.71
CA ALA A 329 13.96 3.77 23.67
C ALA A 329 14.86 2.80 22.87
N VAL A 330 15.38 3.25 21.73
CA VAL A 330 16.32 2.46 20.91
C VAL A 330 17.63 2.23 21.70
N GLU A 331 18.13 3.22 22.43
CA GLU A 331 19.32 3.10 23.27
C GLU A 331 19.11 2.05 24.38
N ALA A 332 18.02 2.15 25.13
CA ALA A 332 17.70 1.21 26.20
C ALA A 332 17.61 -0.25 25.69
N LEU A 333 17.02 -0.44 24.49
CA LEU A 333 16.98 -1.75 23.83
C LEU A 333 18.33 -2.20 23.27
N LEU A 334 19.21 -1.25 22.88
CA LEU A 334 20.55 -1.55 22.40
C LEU A 334 21.45 -2.04 23.54
N ASP A 335 21.39 -1.36 24.67
CA ASP A 335 22.21 -1.64 25.84
C ASP A 335 21.82 -2.95 26.53
N ASN A 336 20.52 -3.33 26.46
CA ASN A 336 20.04 -4.61 27.02
C ASN A 336 19.83 -5.66 25.92
N VAL A 337 20.93 -6.31 25.53
CA VAL A 337 20.94 -7.34 24.46
C VAL A 337 20.02 -8.51 24.78
N LEU A 338 19.92 -8.92 26.05
CA LEU A 338 19.11 -10.07 26.46
C LEU A 338 17.61 -9.75 26.29
N ALA A 339 17.15 -8.64 26.88
CA ALA A 339 15.76 -8.20 26.75
C ALA A 339 15.37 -7.98 25.28
N ARG A 340 16.24 -7.32 24.48
CA ARG A 340 16.01 -7.14 23.06
C ARG A 340 15.77 -8.47 22.33
N ASN A 341 16.56 -9.50 22.61
CA ASN A 341 16.41 -10.81 21.96
C ASN A 341 15.13 -11.52 22.45
N ASN A 342 14.83 -11.48 23.73
CA ASN A 342 13.61 -12.07 24.28
C ASN A 342 12.35 -11.39 23.71
N ILE A 343 12.34 -10.05 23.65
CA ILE A 343 11.26 -9.29 23.00
C ILE A 343 11.07 -9.76 21.55
N ARG A 344 12.15 -9.96 20.79
CA ARG A 344 12.06 -10.45 19.42
C ARG A 344 11.49 -11.86 19.32
N GLU A 345 11.81 -12.74 20.25
CA GLU A 345 11.23 -14.10 20.30
C GLU A 345 9.73 -14.06 20.64
N CYS A 346 9.32 -13.21 21.58
CA CYS A 346 7.89 -12.99 21.88
C CYS A 346 7.15 -12.47 20.63
N LEU A 347 7.68 -11.43 19.98
CA LEU A 347 7.07 -10.81 18.80
C LEU A 347 6.91 -11.76 17.61
N ARG A 348 7.78 -12.76 17.44
CA ARG A 348 7.65 -13.80 16.39
C ARG A 348 6.41 -14.67 16.56
N GLN A 349 5.86 -14.74 17.75
CA GLN A 349 4.68 -15.54 18.06
C GLN A 349 3.39 -14.72 17.96
N VAL A 350 3.51 -13.39 17.78
CA VAL A 350 2.38 -12.47 17.66
C VAL A 350 1.91 -12.40 16.20
N TYR A 351 0.66 -12.77 15.98
CA TYR A 351 -0.04 -12.57 14.71
C TYR A 351 -0.56 -11.13 14.58
N ASP A 352 -1.12 -10.80 13.44
CA ASP A 352 -1.64 -9.47 13.14
C ASP A 352 -2.94 -9.18 13.92
N PHE A 353 -2.83 -8.58 15.08
CA PHE A 353 -3.96 -8.23 15.94
C PHE A 353 -4.97 -7.32 15.22
N TYR A 354 -4.52 -6.36 14.43
CA TYR A 354 -5.42 -5.47 13.72
C TYR A 354 -6.32 -6.23 12.73
N ARG A 355 -5.72 -7.08 11.89
CA ARG A 355 -6.48 -7.86 10.91
C ARG A 355 -7.32 -8.95 11.56
N LEU A 356 -6.87 -9.53 12.67
CA LEU A 356 -7.69 -10.45 13.46
C LEU A 356 -8.92 -9.72 14.06
N ALA A 357 -8.72 -8.54 14.65
CA ALA A 357 -9.81 -7.70 15.13
C ALA A 357 -10.80 -7.33 14.01
N GLY A 358 -10.30 -6.95 12.84
CA GLY A 358 -11.13 -6.67 11.66
C GLY A 358 -11.98 -7.87 11.22
N LYS A 359 -11.42 -9.10 11.20
CA LYS A 359 -12.16 -10.32 10.90
C LYS A 359 -13.22 -10.65 11.95
N ILE A 360 -12.93 -10.43 13.23
CA ILE A 360 -13.88 -10.64 14.32
C ILE A 360 -15.05 -9.69 14.17
N ALA A 361 -14.79 -8.39 13.99
CA ALA A 361 -15.81 -7.36 13.86
C ALA A 361 -16.70 -7.53 12.61
N SER A 362 -16.11 -7.96 11.48
CA SER A 362 -16.84 -8.24 10.25
C SER A 362 -17.55 -9.61 10.25
N GLY A 363 -17.41 -10.41 11.31
CA GLY A 363 -18.00 -11.73 11.38
C GLY A 363 -17.38 -12.79 10.48
N SER A 364 -16.22 -12.49 9.85
CA SER A 364 -15.52 -13.38 8.92
C SER A 364 -14.46 -14.28 9.58
N ALA A 365 -14.16 -14.06 10.87
CA ALA A 365 -13.20 -14.85 11.63
C ALA A 365 -13.62 -16.33 11.73
N ASN A 366 -12.66 -17.23 11.65
CA ASN A 366 -12.83 -18.67 11.82
C ASN A 366 -12.10 -19.20 13.07
N GLY A 367 -12.17 -20.52 13.33
CA GLY A 367 -11.54 -21.11 14.51
C GLY A 367 -10.03 -20.94 14.55
N LYS A 368 -9.34 -20.95 13.40
CA LYS A 368 -7.88 -20.71 13.32
C LYS A 368 -7.53 -19.24 13.62
N ASP A 369 -8.38 -18.27 13.21
CA ASP A 369 -8.17 -16.87 13.56
C ASP A 369 -8.30 -16.68 15.09
N MET A 370 -9.24 -17.39 15.75
CA MET A 370 -9.37 -17.37 17.21
C MET A 370 -8.16 -17.97 17.91
N THR A 371 -7.68 -19.13 17.46
CA THR A 371 -6.48 -19.75 18.03
C THR A 371 -5.22 -18.90 17.81
N ALA A 372 -5.10 -18.22 16.65
CA ALA A 372 -4.02 -17.27 16.40
C ALA A 372 -4.07 -16.09 17.37
N LEU A 373 -5.27 -15.53 17.63
CA LEU A 373 -5.45 -14.46 18.61
C LEU A 373 -5.06 -14.94 20.03
N ARG A 374 -5.57 -16.08 20.49
CA ARG A 374 -5.23 -16.68 21.79
C ARG A 374 -3.72 -16.85 21.95
N ASN A 375 -3.05 -17.44 20.96
CA ASN A 375 -1.61 -17.68 21.01
C ASN A 375 -0.81 -16.39 21.06
N SER A 376 -1.27 -15.36 20.34
CA SER A 376 -0.65 -14.02 20.38
C SER A 376 -0.83 -13.35 21.75
N ILE A 377 -1.99 -13.51 22.39
CA ILE A 377 -2.25 -12.97 23.71
C ILE A 377 -1.41 -13.68 24.78
N ALA A 378 -1.21 -14.98 24.66
CA ALA A 378 -0.46 -15.79 25.63
C ALA A 378 0.99 -15.31 25.85
N VAL A 379 1.59 -14.60 24.90
CA VAL A 379 2.97 -14.10 25.02
C VAL A 379 3.05 -12.65 25.54
N LEU A 380 1.91 -11.93 25.66
CA LEU A 380 1.89 -10.54 26.09
C LEU A 380 2.43 -10.34 27.52
N PRO A 381 2.14 -11.20 28.52
CA PRO A 381 2.71 -11.06 29.85
C PRO A 381 4.25 -11.14 29.88
N GLU A 382 4.85 -12.01 29.08
CA GLU A 382 6.31 -12.12 28.94
C GLU A 382 6.89 -10.89 28.24
N LEU A 383 6.24 -10.40 27.19
CA LEU A 383 6.62 -9.17 26.49
C LEU A 383 6.61 -7.97 27.44
N LYS A 384 5.57 -7.81 28.28
CA LYS A 384 5.48 -6.76 29.30
C LYS A 384 6.60 -6.88 30.33
N TYR A 385 6.89 -8.09 30.79
CA TYR A 385 7.98 -8.34 31.74
C TYR A 385 9.34 -7.90 31.19
N GLU A 386 9.64 -8.22 29.94
CA GLU A 386 10.90 -7.82 29.30
C GLU A 386 11.00 -6.31 29.05
N LEU A 387 9.88 -5.62 28.88
CA LEU A 387 9.84 -4.15 28.75
C LEU A 387 10.03 -3.44 30.10
N SER A 388 9.48 -3.96 31.18
CA SER A 388 9.40 -3.33 32.50
C SER A 388 10.75 -3.07 33.17
N GLY A 389 11.88 -3.52 32.63
CA GLY A 389 13.21 -3.32 33.18
C GLY A 389 14.10 -2.36 32.39
N LEU A 390 13.54 -1.71 31.35
CA LEU A 390 14.27 -0.87 30.41
C LEU A 390 14.12 0.61 30.80
N ASP A 391 15.23 1.35 30.88
CA ASP A 391 15.24 2.77 31.29
C ASP A 391 14.80 3.69 30.11
N SER A 392 13.49 3.74 29.83
CA SER A 392 12.93 4.60 28.81
C SER A 392 11.46 4.92 29.04
N SER A 393 11.15 6.21 29.14
CA SER A 393 9.77 6.68 29.35
C SER A 393 8.80 6.27 28.25
N LEU A 394 9.27 6.08 27.01
CA LEU A 394 8.43 5.60 25.91
C LEU A 394 8.14 4.11 26.07
N LEU A 395 9.11 3.31 26.46
CA LEU A 395 8.91 1.88 26.68
C LEU A 395 8.00 1.62 27.88
N ASP A 396 8.09 2.43 28.97
CA ASP A 396 7.17 2.38 30.10
C ASP A 396 5.73 2.69 29.70
N GLU A 397 5.52 3.71 28.86
CA GLU A 397 4.22 4.06 28.31
C GLU A 397 3.66 2.91 27.45
N LEU A 398 4.45 2.38 26.51
CA LEU A 398 4.05 1.26 25.67
C LEU A 398 3.75 -0.01 26.47
N GLU A 399 4.54 -0.29 27.51
CA GLU A 399 4.28 -1.39 28.46
C GLU A 399 2.91 -1.22 29.12
N SER A 400 2.58 -0.02 29.57
CA SER A 400 1.28 0.26 30.20
C SER A 400 0.09 0.16 29.23
N GLU A 401 0.29 0.47 27.95
CA GLU A 401 -0.74 0.38 26.89
C GLU A 401 -0.99 -1.06 26.41
N ILE A 402 -0.03 -1.98 26.60
CA ILE A 402 -0.22 -3.39 26.31
C ILE A 402 -1.12 -4.00 27.36
N SER A 403 -2.39 -4.26 27.00
CA SER A 403 -3.31 -5.01 27.86
C SER A 403 -2.99 -6.50 27.83
N PRO A 404 -3.00 -7.22 28.94
CA PRO A 404 -2.77 -8.68 28.96
C PRO A 404 -3.90 -9.48 28.29
N LEU A 405 -5.09 -8.91 28.08
CA LEU A 405 -6.26 -9.50 27.39
C LEU A 405 -6.63 -10.91 27.93
N GLU A 406 -6.46 -11.16 29.23
CA GLU A 406 -6.64 -12.46 29.88
C GLU A 406 -8.04 -13.02 29.69
N GLU A 407 -9.08 -12.18 29.80
CA GLU A 407 -10.47 -12.60 29.61
C GLU A 407 -10.72 -13.16 28.19
N ILE A 408 -10.11 -12.57 27.18
CA ILE A 408 -10.22 -13.03 25.78
C ILE A 408 -9.46 -14.34 25.61
N HIS A 409 -8.26 -14.43 26.16
CA HIS A 409 -7.47 -15.66 26.15
C HIS A 409 -8.26 -16.80 26.75
N ASP A 410 -8.83 -16.61 27.94
CA ASP A 410 -9.57 -17.65 28.66
C ASP A 410 -10.86 -18.05 27.91
N MET A 411 -11.64 -17.07 27.43
CA MET A 411 -12.83 -17.34 26.61
C MET A 411 -12.52 -18.24 25.41
N ILE A 412 -11.41 -17.93 24.69
CA ILE A 412 -11.04 -18.73 23.51
C ILE A 412 -10.49 -20.09 23.94
N ASN A 413 -9.66 -20.13 24.99
CA ASN A 413 -9.01 -21.35 25.46
C ASN A 413 -10.01 -22.37 26.02
N GLU A 414 -11.05 -21.91 26.68
CA GLU A 414 -12.11 -22.80 27.21
C GLU A 414 -13.01 -23.33 26.10
N ALA A 415 -13.31 -22.48 25.09
CA ALA A 415 -14.35 -22.77 24.11
C ALA A 415 -13.85 -23.40 22.82
N ILE A 416 -12.66 -23.06 22.33
CA ILE A 416 -12.21 -23.38 20.97
C ILE A 416 -11.18 -24.50 20.99
N CYS A 417 -11.34 -25.47 20.08
CA CYS A 417 -10.38 -26.55 19.88
C CYS A 417 -9.05 -26.06 19.31
N GLU A 418 -7.95 -26.78 19.57
CA GLU A 418 -6.64 -26.48 18.98
C GLU A 418 -6.63 -26.72 17.47
N ASP A 419 -7.10 -27.89 17.04
CA ASP A 419 -7.14 -28.31 15.64
C ASP A 419 -8.52 -28.01 15.02
N CYS A 420 -8.81 -26.71 14.84
CA CYS A 420 -10.06 -26.29 14.21
C CYS A 420 -10.05 -26.53 12.69
N PRO A 421 -11.17 -26.98 12.10
CA PRO A 421 -11.34 -27.00 10.66
C PRO A 421 -11.32 -25.57 10.08
N TYR A 422 -11.06 -25.46 8.78
CA TYR A 422 -11.01 -24.16 8.11
C TYR A 422 -12.38 -23.50 8.03
N THR A 423 -13.44 -24.28 7.87
CA THR A 423 -14.83 -23.81 7.75
C THR A 423 -15.59 -23.95 9.06
N ILE A 424 -16.27 -22.89 9.47
CA ILE A 424 -17.03 -22.86 10.74
C ILE A 424 -18.34 -23.66 10.69
N ARG A 425 -18.75 -24.19 9.52
CA ARG A 425 -20.03 -24.93 9.33
C ARG A 425 -19.85 -26.44 9.31
N GLU A 426 -18.63 -26.93 9.34
CA GLU A 426 -18.33 -28.38 9.30
C GLU A 426 -18.34 -29.04 10.68
N GLY A 427 -18.47 -28.24 11.76
CA GLY A 427 -18.37 -28.72 13.12
C GLY A 427 -16.93 -28.99 13.58
N GLY A 428 -16.74 -29.49 14.81
CA GLY A 428 -15.41 -29.74 15.37
C GLY A 428 -14.65 -28.51 15.85
N ILE A 429 -15.34 -27.41 16.14
CA ILE A 429 -14.75 -26.14 16.56
C ILE A 429 -14.77 -25.99 18.08
N ILE A 430 -15.85 -26.43 18.72
CA ILE A 430 -16.08 -26.25 20.16
C ILE A 430 -15.43 -27.39 20.93
N ARG A 431 -14.65 -26.98 21.96
CA ARG A 431 -13.93 -27.92 22.85
C ARG A 431 -14.90 -28.75 23.66
N PRO A 432 -14.62 -30.07 23.85
CA PRO A 432 -15.37 -30.91 24.79
C PRO A 432 -15.33 -30.34 26.22
N GLY A 433 -16.46 -30.32 26.90
CA GLY A 433 -16.63 -29.77 28.24
C GLY A 433 -17.14 -28.30 28.25
N TYR A 434 -17.22 -27.62 27.10
CA TYR A 434 -17.71 -26.24 27.04
C TYR A 434 -19.24 -26.15 27.12
N SER A 435 -19.97 -27.12 26.55
CA SER A 435 -21.43 -27.17 26.54
C SER A 435 -21.94 -28.56 26.83
N GLU A 436 -22.61 -28.75 27.95
CA GLU A 436 -23.20 -30.07 28.35
C GLU A 436 -24.20 -30.60 27.30
N GLU A 437 -25.02 -29.71 26.70
CA GLU A 437 -25.97 -30.07 25.66
C GLU A 437 -25.27 -30.58 24.40
N LEU A 438 -24.20 -29.92 23.99
CA LEU A 438 -23.41 -30.29 22.82
C LEU A 438 -22.70 -31.64 23.05
N ASP A 439 -22.11 -31.81 24.23
CA ASP A 439 -21.39 -33.03 24.58
C ASP A 439 -22.34 -34.24 24.65
N SER A 440 -23.50 -34.06 25.28
CA SER A 440 -24.53 -35.14 25.32
C SER A 440 -24.99 -35.56 23.93
N LEU A 441 -25.08 -34.58 23.00
CA LEU A 441 -25.47 -34.85 21.62
C LEU A 441 -24.33 -35.61 20.88
N LYS A 442 -23.07 -35.22 21.10
CA LYS A 442 -21.89 -35.90 20.55
C LYS A 442 -21.77 -37.33 21.05
N ASP A 443 -22.02 -37.60 22.35
CA ASP A 443 -22.02 -38.94 22.94
C ASP A 443 -23.11 -39.80 22.33
N SER A 444 -24.33 -39.29 22.17
CA SER A 444 -25.43 -40.00 21.51
C SER A 444 -25.08 -40.43 20.07
N ILE A 445 -24.34 -39.62 19.32
CA ILE A 445 -23.89 -39.98 17.96
C ILE A 445 -22.81 -41.05 18.06
N LYS A 446 -21.89 -40.95 19.01
CA LYS A 446 -20.82 -41.93 19.21
C LYS A 446 -21.42 -43.32 19.48
N ASP A 447 -22.40 -43.37 20.38
CA ASP A 447 -23.08 -44.62 20.70
C ASP A 447 -23.81 -45.19 19.46
N ALA A 448 -24.48 -44.38 18.69
CA ALA A 448 -25.14 -44.78 17.44
C ALA A 448 -24.14 -45.26 16.38
N ARG A 449 -22.99 -44.63 16.24
CA ARG A 449 -21.93 -45.05 15.31
C ARG A 449 -21.27 -46.38 15.76
N GLU A 450 -21.02 -46.55 17.05
CA GLU A 450 -20.53 -47.80 17.62
C GLU A 450 -21.51 -48.93 17.37
N TRP A 451 -22.82 -48.67 17.55
CA TRP A 451 -23.86 -49.66 17.21
C TRP A 451 -23.83 -50.02 15.72
N ILE A 452 -23.77 -49.06 14.80
CA ILE A 452 -23.69 -49.30 13.35
C ILE A 452 -22.41 -50.08 13.00
N SER A 453 -21.27 -49.80 13.64
CA SER A 453 -20.02 -50.50 13.40
C SER A 453 -20.04 -51.95 13.92
N SER A 454 -20.75 -52.17 14.99
CA SER A 454 -20.91 -53.52 15.55
C SER A 454 -21.94 -54.35 14.79
N LEU A 455 -22.82 -53.69 14.02
CA LEU A 455 -23.88 -54.32 13.25
C LEU A 455 -23.36 -55.35 12.23
N ASP A 456 -22.20 -55.10 11.65
CA ASP A 456 -21.54 -56.02 10.71
C ASP A 456 -21.23 -57.37 11.34
N SER A 457 -20.76 -57.42 12.60
CA SER A 457 -20.50 -58.67 13.32
C SER A 457 -21.77 -59.29 13.87
N SER A 458 -22.67 -58.49 14.44
CA SER A 458 -23.93 -59.01 15.01
C SER A 458 -24.86 -59.61 13.95
N GLU A 459 -24.96 -58.95 12.78
CA GLU A 459 -25.76 -59.44 11.67
C GLU A 459 -25.14 -60.68 10.99
N ARG A 460 -23.81 -60.81 10.94
CA ARG A 460 -23.17 -62.05 10.49
C ARG A 460 -23.49 -63.26 11.42
N GLU A 461 -23.44 -63.00 12.72
CA GLU A 461 -23.78 -64.02 13.71
C GLU A 461 -25.26 -64.42 13.66
N ARG A 462 -26.16 -63.43 13.58
CA ARG A 462 -27.60 -63.59 13.51
C ARG A 462 -28.07 -64.36 12.24
N THR A 463 -27.54 -63.91 11.07
CA THR A 463 -27.96 -64.45 9.77
C THR A 463 -27.16 -65.64 9.26
N GLY A 464 -25.97 -65.89 9.82
CA GLY A 464 -25.03 -66.91 9.33
C GLY A 464 -24.33 -66.50 8.01
N ILE A 465 -24.53 -65.28 7.49
CA ILE A 465 -23.94 -64.86 6.24
C ILE A 465 -22.52 -64.28 6.49
N LYS A 466 -21.52 -65.14 6.27
CA LYS A 466 -20.12 -64.82 6.58
C LYS A 466 -19.57 -63.60 5.81
N ASN A 467 -20.08 -63.27 4.61
CA ASN A 467 -19.59 -62.24 3.74
C ASN A 467 -20.49 -60.98 3.75
N LEU A 468 -21.39 -60.85 4.73
CA LEU A 468 -22.16 -59.63 4.96
C LEU A 468 -21.26 -58.48 5.31
N LYS A 469 -21.49 -57.30 4.72
CA LYS A 469 -20.79 -56.03 5.02
C LYS A 469 -21.78 -54.92 5.23
N VAL A 470 -21.55 -54.11 6.27
CA VAL A 470 -22.22 -52.83 6.45
C VAL A 470 -21.36 -51.72 5.78
N GLY A 471 -21.98 -50.89 4.97
CA GLY A 471 -21.30 -49.81 4.25
C GLY A 471 -22.13 -48.54 4.19
N TYR A 472 -21.51 -47.43 3.80
CA TYR A 472 -22.16 -46.14 3.63
C TYR A 472 -22.00 -45.62 2.19
N ASN A 473 -23.02 -45.00 1.66
CA ASN A 473 -23.00 -44.35 0.36
C ASN A 473 -23.73 -43.01 0.45
N LYS A 474 -23.10 -41.92 -0.04
CA LYS A 474 -23.69 -40.56 0.02
C LYS A 474 -25.08 -40.40 -0.58
N VAL A 475 -25.46 -41.24 -1.55
CA VAL A 475 -26.76 -41.22 -2.23
C VAL A 475 -27.84 -42.06 -1.53
N PHE A 476 -27.45 -43.23 -0.96
CA PHE A 476 -28.35 -44.21 -0.41
C PHE A 476 -28.26 -44.40 1.10
N GLY A 477 -27.26 -43.75 1.76
CA GLY A 477 -27.03 -43.87 3.19
C GLY A 477 -26.33 -45.17 3.57
N TYR A 478 -26.53 -45.61 4.82
CA TYR A 478 -26.03 -46.87 5.30
C TYR A 478 -26.80 -48.06 4.69
N TYR A 479 -26.10 -49.15 4.38
CA TYR A 479 -26.66 -50.35 3.78
C TYR A 479 -25.92 -51.61 4.25
N ILE A 480 -26.63 -52.74 4.20
CA ILE A 480 -26.10 -54.08 4.41
C ILE A 480 -25.92 -54.71 3.03
N GLU A 481 -24.67 -55.04 2.66
CA GLU A 481 -24.39 -55.66 1.37
C GLU A 481 -24.27 -57.18 1.53
N VAL A 482 -25.06 -57.90 0.77
CA VAL A 482 -25.08 -59.39 0.76
C VAL A 482 -24.72 -59.85 -0.65
N SER A 483 -23.77 -60.81 -0.74
CA SER A 483 -23.37 -61.41 -1.99
C SER A 483 -24.45 -62.35 -2.57
N LYS A 484 -24.51 -62.46 -3.89
CA LYS A 484 -25.51 -63.22 -4.63
C LYS A 484 -25.65 -64.69 -4.19
N SER A 485 -24.55 -65.26 -3.72
CA SER A 485 -24.52 -66.65 -3.21
C SER A 485 -25.30 -66.86 -1.90
N ASN A 486 -25.70 -65.82 -1.20
CA ASN A 486 -26.33 -65.91 0.11
C ASN A 486 -27.72 -65.23 0.15
N TYR A 487 -28.40 -65.07 -0.98
CA TYR A 487 -29.73 -64.47 -1.04
C TYR A 487 -30.79 -65.24 -0.30
N ASP A 488 -30.71 -66.60 -0.31
CA ASP A 488 -31.67 -67.52 0.38
C ASP A 488 -31.55 -67.41 1.94
N LEU A 489 -30.51 -66.77 2.42
CA LEU A 489 -30.26 -66.57 3.87
C LEU A 489 -30.68 -65.17 4.34
N VAL A 490 -31.19 -64.35 3.43
CA VAL A 490 -31.53 -62.93 3.76
C VAL A 490 -32.84 -62.96 4.56
N PRO A 491 -32.88 -62.38 5.79
CA PRO A 491 -34.07 -62.29 6.62
C PRO A 491 -35.21 -61.43 5.99
N GLU A 492 -36.46 -61.73 6.35
CA GLU A 492 -37.65 -61.04 5.83
C GLU A 492 -37.69 -59.54 6.19
N ASN A 493 -37.03 -59.13 7.29
CA ASN A 493 -36.94 -57.73 7.73
C ASN A 493 -35.93 -56.89 6.91
N TYR A 494 -35.19 -57.49 5.95
CA TYR A 494 -34.28 -56.75 5.07
C TYR A 494 -35.06 -56.17 3.89
N ILE A 495 -35.05 -54.85 3.78
CA ILE A 495 -35.68 -54.12 2.70
C ILE A 495 -34.65 -53.88 1.60
N ARG A 496 -34.85 -54.42 0.41
CA ARG A 496 -33.94 -54.23 -0.72
C ARG A 496 -33.94 -52.78 -1.23
N LYS A 497 -32.75 -52.17 -1.35
CA LYS A 497 -32.53 -50.81 -1.80
C LYS A 497 -31.90 -50.76 -3.21
N GLN A 498 -30.92 -51.62 -3.47
CA GLN A 498 -30.18 -51.62 -4.72
C GLN A 498 -29.70 -53.01 -5.09
N THR A 499 -29.80 -53.35 -6.38
CA THR A 499 -29.22 -54.57 -6.95
C THR A 499 -27.95 -54.24 -7.73
N LEU A 500 -26.87 -54.93 -7.40
CA LEU A 500 -25.56 -54.84 -8.08
C LEU A 500 -25.31 -56.11 -8.89
N VAL A 501 -24.27 -56.14 -9.70
CA VAL A 501 -23.95 -57.31 -10.56
C VAL A 501 -23.71 -58.57 -9.72
N ASN A 502 -23.03 -58.47 -8.56
CA ASN A 502 -22.62 -59.60 -7.71
C ASN A 502 -23.13 -59.52 -6.25
N ALA A 503 -23.95 -58.51 -5.91
CA ALA A 503 -24.46 -58.30 -4.56
C ALA A 503 -25.79 -57.54 -4.59
N GLU A 504 -26.53 -57.57 -3.50
CA GLU A 504 -27.65 -56.69 -3.25
C GLU A 504 -27.42 -55.91 -1.95
N ARG A 505 -27.96 -54.69 -1.94
CA ARG A 505 -27.90 -53.79 -0.79
C ARG A 505 -29.24 -53.68 -0.14
N TYR A 506 -29.26 -53.92 1.15
CA TYR A 506 -30.45 -53.93 1.99
C TYR A 506 -30.35 -52.86 3.06
N ILE A 507 -31.51 -52.53 3.65
CA ILE A 507 -31.64 -51.72 4.84
C ILE A 507 -32.59 -52.40 5.80
N THR A 508 -32.35 -52.27 7.10
CA THR A 508 -33.33 -52.68 8.14
C THR A 508 -33.98 -51.43 8.73
N PRO A 509 -35.20 -51.58 9.33
CA PRO A 509 -35.84 -50.46 10.03
C PRO A 509 -34.94 -49.86 11.11
N GLU A 510 -34.26 -50.71 11.88
CA GLU A 510 -33.35 -50.27 12.95
C GLU A 510 -32.15 -49.48 12.40
N LEU A 511 -31.53 -49.98 11.31
CA LEU A 511 -30.42 -49.29 10.66
C LEU A 511 -30.86 -47.93 10.11
N LYS A 512 -32.07 -47.84 9.57
CA LYS A 512 -32.64 -46.60 9.08
C LYS A 512 -32.94 -45.59 10.20
N GLU A 513 -33.40 -46.09 11.35
CA GLU A 513 -33.64 -45.27 12.51
C GLU A 513 -32.34 -44.66 13.06
N MET A 514 -31.28 -45.54 13.23
CA MET A 514 -29.97 -45.08 13.65
C MET A 514 -29.30 -44.15 12.66
N GLU A 515 -29.43 -44.36 11.36
CA GLU A 515 -28.99 -43.46 10.31
C GLU A 515 -29.64 -42.06 10.43
N SER A 516 -30.97 -42.04 10.58
CA SER A 516 -31.72 -40.78 10.74
C SER A 516 -31.30 -40.05 12.02
N LEU A 517 -31.03 -40.78 13.09
CA LEU A 517 -30.55 -40.22 14.34
C LEU A 517 -29.14 -39.60 14.16
N VAL A 518 -28.21 -40.32 13.52
CA VAL A 518 -26.85 -39.79 13.25
C VAL A 518 -26.90 -38.56 12.37
N LEU A 519 -27.62 -38.58 11.23
CA LEU A 519 -27.67 -37.45 10.29
C LEU A 519 -28.36 -36.22 10.86
N ASN A 520 -29.48 -36.39 11.59
CA ASN A 520 -30.17 -35.28 12.23
C ASN A 520 -29.36 -34.66 13.36
N ALA A 521 -28.69 -35.51 14.15
CA ALA A 521 -27.85 -35.05 15.24
C ALA A 521 -26.56 -34.36 14.72
N GLU A 522 -25.94 -34.83 13.64
CA GLU A 522 -24.80 -34.16 12.99
C GLU A 522 -25.21 -32.74 12.51
N ALA A 523 -26.33 -32.62 11.83
CA ALA A 523 -26.84 -31.31 11.41
C ALA A 523 -27.11 -30.40 12.60
N LYS A 524 -27.68 -30.92 13.69
CA LYS A 524 -27.95 -30.19 14.92
C LYS A 524 -26.63 -29.76 15.61
N ILE A 525 -25.64 -30.66 15.72
CA ILE A 525 -24.32 -30.38 16.27
C ILE A 525 -23.66 -29.24 15.49
N ASN A 526 -23.59 -29.34 14.15
CA ASN A 526 -22.96 -28.33 13.34
C ASN A 526 -23.62 -26.95 13.51
N SER A 527 -24.97 -26.91 13.56
CA SER A 527 -25.72 -25.68 13.81
C SER A 527 -25.45 -25.10 15.21
N MET A 528 -25.36 -26.00 16.21
CA MET A 528 -25.12 -25.61 17.60
C MET A 528 -23.70 -25.08 17.80
N GLU A 529 -22.70 -25.78 17.26
CA GLU A 529 -21.31 -25.31 17.29
C GLU A 529 -21.14 -23.98 16.57
N TYR A 530 -21.80 -23.80 15.42
CA TYR A 530 -21.83 -22.52 14.71
C TYR A 530 -22.40 -21.39 15.55
N ASN A 531 -23.53 -21.63 16.23
CA ASN A 531 -24.17 -20.62 17.09
C ASN A 531 -23.30 -20.26 18.30
N LEU A 532 -22.74 -21.26 18.98
CA LEU A 532 -21.80 -21.05 20.09
C LEU A 532 -20.56 -20.29 19.64
N PHE A 533 -19.98 -20.63 18.49
CA PHE A 533 -18.85 -19.90 17.91
C PHE A 533 -19.20 -18.44 17.64
N CYS A 534 -20.36 -18.15 17.06
CA CYS A 534 -20.82 -16.77 16.80
C CYS A 534 -21.02 -16.00 18.12
N GLU A 535 -21.55 -16.64 19.17
CA GLU A 535 -21.69 -16.02 20.49
C GLU A 535 -20.33 -15.67 21.11
N ILE A 536 -19.36 -16.56 21.05
CA ILE A 536 -17.98 -16.31 21.51
C ILE A 536 -17.37 -15.15 20.74
N ARG A 537 -17.45 -15.18 19.42
CA ARG A 537 -16.95 -14.12 18.55
C ARG A 537 -17.58 -12.76 18.89
N ASP A 538 -18.89 -12.71 19.09
CA ASP A 538 -19.63 -11.49 19.40
C ASP A 538 -19.30 -10.97 20.82
N ASN A 539 -18.94 -11.86 21.74
CA ASN A 539 -18.41 -11.48 23.07
C ASN A 539 -17.03 -10.84 22.94
N ILE A 540 -16.11 -11.45 22.15
CA ILE A 540 -14.77 -10.91 21.91
C ILE A 540 -14.85 -9.57 21.17
N ASN A 541 -15.83 -9.37 20.30
CA ASN A 541 -16.06 -8.13 19.56
C ASN A 541 -16.24 -6.89 20.47
N ARG A 542 -16.61 -7.07 21.74
CA ARG A 542 -16.70 -5.97 22.72
C ARG A 542 -15.35 -5.41 23.12
N TYR A 543 -14.28 -6.16 22.94
CA TYR A 543 -12.91 -5.81 23.30
C TYR A 543 -12.06 -5.33 22.11
N ILE A 544 -12.69 -5.08 20.94
CA ILE A 544 -11.95 -4.70 19.71
C ILE A 544 -11.05 -3.48 19.93
N GLN A 545 -11.55 -2.47 20.64
CA GLN A 545 -10.77 -1.26 20.93
C GLN A 545 -9.51 -1.57 21.74
N GLU A 546 -9.63 -2.43 22.75
CA GLU A 546 -8.51 -2.84 23.61
C GLU A 546 -7.47 -3.68 22.84
N ILE A 547 -7.95 -4.59 21.96
CA ILE A 547 -7.09 -5.34 21.03
C ILE A 547 -6.33 -4.38 20.11
N GLN A 548 -6.98 -3.36 19.57
CA GLN A 548 -6.37 -2.38 18.68
C GLN A 548 -5.35 -1.48 19.40
N GLN A 549 -5.62 -1.07 20.64
CA GLN A 549 -4.65 -0.33 21.46
C GLN A 549 -3.40 -1.17 21.74
N THR A 550 -3.58 -2.42 22.15
CA THR A 550 -2.47 -3.37 22.34
C THR A 550 -1.69 -3.58 21.04
N ALA A 551 -2.39 -3.70 19.89
CA ALA A 551 -1.75 -3.82 18.58
C ALA A 551 -0.86 -2.61 18.25
N ALA A 552 -1.31 -1.39 18.55
CA ALA A 552 -0.56 -0.16 18.33
C ALA A 552 0.71 -0.11 19.17
N ALA A 553 0.63 -0.48 20.46
CA ALA A 553 1.78 -0.53 21.35
C ALA A 553 2.80 -1.61 20.91
N VAL A 554 2.31 -2.83 20.61
CA VAL A 554 3.15 -3.94 20.13
C VAL A 554 3.86 -3.59 18.81
N ALA A 555 3.17 -2.93 17.88
CA ALA A 555 3.78 -2.50 16.62
C ALA A 555 4.91 -1.48 16.85
N GLN A 556 4.75 -0.54 17.77
CA GLN A 556 5.79 0.43 18.13
C GLN A 556 6.99 -0.25 18.79
N VAL A 557 6.76 -1.18 19.72
CA VAL A 557 7.83 -1.99 20.34
C VAL A 557 8.62 -2.75 19.27
N ASP A 558 7.95 -3.34 18.29
CA ASP A 558 8.59 -4.09 17.22
C ASP A 558 9.47 -3.19 16.32
N VAL A 559 9.00 -1.99 15.97
CA VAL A 559 9.79 -1.01 15.21
C VAL A 559 11.02 -0.55 15.98
N LEU A 560 10.87 -0.16 17.26
CA LEU A 560 11.97 0.28 18.11
C LEU A 560 13.00 -0.83 18.30
N THR A 561 12.54 -2.06 18.49
CA THR A 561 13.39 -3.25 18.62
C THR A 561 14.12 -3.56 17.31
N SER A 562 13.46 -3.35 16.16
CA SER A 562 14.10 -3.46 14.84
C SER A 562 15.20 -2.43 14.67
N PHE A 563 14.96 -1.17 15.01
CA PHE A 563 15.99 -0.11 14.98
C PHE A 563 17.19 -0.44 15.87
N ALA A 564 16.96 -0.89 17.09
CA ALA A 564 18.03 -1.33 17.99
C ALA A 564 18.81 -2.53 17.46
N HIS A 565 18.13 -3.51 16.86
CA HIS A 565 18.75 -4.68 16.25
C HIS A 565 19.65 -4.31 15.05
N VAL A 566 19.14 -3.49 14.13
CA VAL A 566 19.90 -3.02 12.97
C VAL A 566 21.08 -2.15 13.38
N SER A 567 20.89 -1.29 14.39
CA SER A 567 21.95 -0.43 14.95
C SER A 567 23.08 -1.24 15.55
N ALA A 568 22.74 -2.28 16.32
CA ALA A 568 23.74 -3.20 16.87
C ALA A 568 24.53 -3.96 15.79
N ALA A 569 23.84 -4.41 14.74
CA ALA A 569 24.45 -5.19 13.67
C ALA A 569 25.39 -4.35 12.78
N ASN A 570 25.08 -3.06 12.57
CA ASN A 570 25.81 -2.21 11.64
C ASN A 570 26.66 -1.12 12.30
N GLY A 571 26.72 -1.09 13.64
CA GLY A 571 27.48 -0.10 14.41
C GLY A 571 26.97 1.33 14.16
N TYR A 572 25.64 1.53 14.21
CA TYR A 572 25.02 2.86 14.13
C TYR A 572 25.03 3.51 15.51
N ILE A 573 25.08 4.82 15.54
CA ILE A 573 25.18 5.62 16.77
C ILE A 573 23.94 6.49 16.96
N LYS A 574 23.69 6.87 18.22
CA LYS A 574 22.62 7.79 18.59
C LYS A 574 22.95 9.21 18.10
N PRO A 575 22.10 9.84 17.25
CA PRO A 575 22.29 11.24 16.87
C PRO A 575 21.85 12.19 17.97
N GLU A 576 22.48 13.36 18.07
CA GLU A 576 22.01 14.48 18.85
C GLU A 576 21.01 15.30 18.04
N ILE A 577 19.82 15.53 18.59
CA ILE A 577 18.75 16.29 17.91
C ILE A 577 18.43 17.54 18.73
N ASP A 578 18.37 18.69 18.06
CA ASP A 578 18.03 19.96 18.67
C ASP A 578 17.16 20.86 17.76
N ASN A 579 16.81 22.05 18.26
CA ASN A 579 16.08 23.07 17.49
C ASN A 579 17.01 24.06 16.77
N GLY A 580 18.31 23.79 16.76
CA GLY A 580 19.29 24.58 16.04
C GLY A 580 19.18 24.44 14.53
N ASP A 581 20.13 25.00 13.84
CA ASP A 581 20.24 25.02 12.38
C ASP A 581 21.41 24.18 11.84
N THR A 582 22.19 23.60 12.73
CA THR A 582 23.40 22.85 12.39
C THR A 582 23.08 21.42 11.99
N ILE A 583 23.65 20.95 10.89
CA ILE A 583 23.76 19.54 10.54
C ILE A 583 25.25 19.20 10.49
N SER A 584 25.71 18.38 11.41
CA SER A 584 27.10 17.93 11.51
C SER A 584 27.14 16.41 11.55
N VAL A 585 27.85 15.79 10.63
CA VAL A 585 28.03 14.34 10.54
C VAL A 585 29.51 14.05 10.35
N THR A 586 30.07 13.24 11.25
CA THR A 586 31.49 12.80 11.14
C THR A 586 31.53 11.37 10.66
N LYS A 587 32.28 11.10 9.62
CA LYS A 587 32.44 9.79 8.99
C LYS A 587 31.11 9.10 8.66
N GLY A 588 30.22 9.84 8.05
CA GLY A 588 28.93 9.33 7.57
C GLY A 588 29.12 8.24 6.50
N ARG A 589 28.27 7.22 6.57
CA ARG A 589 28.21 6.10 5.62
C ARG A 589 26.82 6.01 4.99
N HIS A 590 26.70 5.42 3.82
CA HIS A 590 25.40 5.22 3.18
C HIS A 590 24.81 3.87 3.64
N PRO A 591 23.69 3.85 4.39
CA PRO A 591 23.21 2.63 5.06
C PRO A 591 22.84 1.51 4.09
N VAL A 592 22.41 1.86 2.87
CA VAL A 592 22.05 0.87 1.86
C VAL A 592 23.28 0.39 1.11
N ILE A 593 24.09 1.31 0.59
CA ILE A 593 25.22 0.95 -0.26
C ILE A 593 26.28 0.15 0.50
N GLU A 594 26.53 0.47 1.79
CA GLU A 594 27.46 -0.29 2.61
C GLU A 594 27.10 -1.79 2.75
N GLN A 595 25.82 -2.16 2.61
CA GLN A 595 25.37 -3.57 2.65
C GLN A 595 25.70 -4.35 1.37
N PHE A 596 25.96 -3.67 0.25
CA PHE A 596 26.23 -4.30 -1.05
C PHE A 596 27.71 -4.34 -1.43
N ILE A 597 28.57 -3.66 -0.67
CA ILE A 597 30.02 -3.72 -0.90
C ILE A 597 30.53 -5.07 -0.41
N LYS A 598 30.94 -5.93 -1.36
CA LYS A 598 31.45 -7.28 -1.05
C LYS A 598 32.95 -7.28 -0.72
N ASP A 599 33.72 -6.44 -1.43
CA ASP A 599 35.17 -6.39 -1.34
C ASP A 599 35.59 -4.94 -1.06
N GLY A 600 35.82 -4.59 0.22
CA GLY A 600 36.27 -3.27 0.62
C GLY A 600 35.46 -2.67 1.77
N VAL A 601 35.87 -1.48 2.17
CA VAL A 601 35.16 -0.69 3.20
C VAL A 601 34.54 0.52 2.53
N PHE A 602 33.32 0.87 2.90
CA PHE A 602 32.66 2.09 2.42
C PHE A 602 33.49 3.32 2.84
N VAL A 603 33.79 4.21 1.90
CA VAL A 603 34.55 5.45 2.20
C VAL A 603 33.64 6.45 2.86
N SER A 604 33.83 6.65 4.15
CA SER A 604 33.03 7.56 4.95
C SER A 604 33.40 9.03 4.66
N ASN A 605 32.40 9.91 4.74
CA ASN A 605 32.56 11.33 4.50
C ASN A 605 31.93 12.18 5.61
N ASP A 606 32.52 13.37 5.83
CA ASP A 606 32.02 14.34 6.80
C ASP A 606 31.03 15.31 6.14
N LEU A 607 30.10 15.83 6.92
CA LEU A 607 29.18 16.91 6.55
C LEU A 607 29.18 17.95 7.64
N TYR A 608 29.25 19.22 7.25
CA TYR A 608 28.96 20.35 8.12
C TYR A 608 28.15 21.38 7.36
N MET A 609 26.97 21.72 7.91
CA MET A 609 26.09 22.76 7.37
C MET A 609 25.47 23.55 8.51
N ASN A 610 25.36 24.87 8.33
CA ASN A 610 24.56 25.75 9.16
C ASN A 610 24.02 26.90 8.30
N ARG A 611 23.18 27.79 8.86
CA ARG A 611 22.56 28.88 8.08
C ARG A 611 23.49 30.09 7.86
N ASP A 612 24.56 30.25 8.65
CA ASP A 612 25.36 31.46 8.63
C ASP A 612 26.63 31.31 7.80
N ASP A 613 27.35 30.23 7.96
CA ASP A 613 28.70 30.07 7.41
C ASP A 613 28.79 28.96 6.34
N SER A 614 27.82 28.03 6.30
CA SER A 614 27.82 26.87 5.41
C SER A 614 26.39 26.44 5.06
N SER A 615 25.61 27.36 4.49
CA SER A 615 24.23 27.08 4.08
C SER A 615 24.15 26.40 2.71
N MET A 616 25.15 26.62 1.85
CA MET A 616 25.25 26.04 0.52
C MET A 616 26.57 25.30 0.35
N LEU A 617 26.51 24.04 -0.02
CA LEU A 617 27.65 23.24 -0.41
C LEU A 617 27.64 23.03 -1.93
N LEU A 618 28.57 23.69 -2.64
CA LEU A 618 28.77 23.48 -4.07
C LEU A 618 29.74 22.31 -4.28
N ILE A 619 29.23 21.20 -4.82
CA ILE A 619 29.99 19.96 -4.93
C ILE A 619 30.39 19.74 -6.39
N THR A 620 31.69 19.87 -6.69
CA THR A 620 32.24 19.65 -8.01
C THR A 620 32.95 18.28 -8.13
N GLY A 621 33.28 17.88 -9.33
CA GLY A 621 34.02 16.66 -9.60
C GLY A 621 33.38 15.79 -10.70
N PRO A 622 34.05 14.70 -11.12
CA PRO A 622 33.61 13.87 -12.23
C PRO A 622 32.36 13.07 -11.90
N ASN A 623 31.65 12.63 -12.94
CA ASN A 623 30.56 11.65 -12.78
C ASN A 623 31.15 10.31 -12.31
N MET A 624 30.38 9.51 -11.60
CA MET A 624 30.77 8.25 -10.95
C MET A 624 31.73 8.40 -9.75
N ALA A 625 32.17 9.61 -9.41
CA ALA A 625 33.05 9.82 -8.28
C ALA A 625 32.36 9.79 -6.91
N GLY A 626 31.01 9.74 -6.88
CA GLY A 626 30.24 9.58 -5.64
C GLY A 626 29.51 10.82 -5.16
N LYS A 627 29.42 11.92 -5.92
CA LYS A 627 28.70 13.16 -5.53
C LYS A 627 27.26 12.90 -5.12
N SER A 628 26.45 12.29 -6.00
CA SER A 628 25.04 11.99 -5.75
C SER A 628 24.86 11.01 -4.59
N THR A 629 25.77 10.04 -4.44
CA THR A 629 25.80 9.10 -3.29
C THR A 629 26.01 9.84 -1.98
N TYR A 630 26.97 10.77 -1.95
CA TYR A 630 27.24 11.60 -0.76
C TYR A 630 26.04 12.46 -0.36
N MET A 631 25.39 13.10 -1.32
CA MET A 631 24.20 13.91 -1.04
C MET A 631 23.03 13.05 -0.52
N ARG A 632 22.75 11.91 -1.18
CA ARG A 632 21.72 10.98 -0.74
C ARG A 632 22.00 10.41 0.65
N GLN A 633 23.23 10.02 0.92
CA GLN A 633 23.69 9.56 2.23
C GLN A 633 23.29 10.52 3.35
N ASN A 634 23.58 11.81 3.19
CA ASN A 634 23.32 12.80 4.20
C ASN A 634 21.83 13.07 4.39
N ALA A 635 21.03 13.10 3.31
CA ALA A 635 19.59 13.18 3.42
C ALA A 635 18.98 11.97 4.14
N ILE A 636 19.46 10.77 3.85
CA ILE A 636 19.02 9.53 4.51
C ILE A 636 19.41 9.53 5.99
N ILE A 637 20.58 10.01 6.35
CA ILE A 637 21.02 10.15 7.76
C ILE A 637 20.05 11.08 8.51
N VAL A 638 19.71 12.25 7.94
CA VAL A 638 18.74 13.17 8.54
C VAL A 638 17.36 12.53 8.68
N LEU A 639 16.89 11.83 7.66
CA LEU A 639 15.62 11.13 7.67
C LEU A 639 15.59 10.04 8.74
N MET A 640 16.61 9.18 8.84
CA MET A 640 16.74 8.14 9.86
C MET A 640 16.71 8.73 11.26
N ALA A 641 17.48 9.79 11.50
CA ALA A 641 17.52 10.46 12.79
C ALA A 641 16.14 10.97 13.22
N GLN A 642 15.41 11.64 12.33
CA GLN A 642 14.06 12.16 12.64
C GLN A 642 12.98 11.08 12.64
N ALA A 643 13.21 9.91 12.04
CA ALA A 643 12.36 8.74 12.26
C ALA A 643 12.55 8.12 13.67
N GLY A 644 13.63 8.50 14.38
CA GLY A 644 13.98 7.95 15.68
C GLY A 644 14.91 6.75 15.61
N CYS A 645 15.65 6.58 14.50
CA CYS A 645 16.63 5.53 14.30
C CYS A 645 18.05 6.05 14.55
N PHE A 646 18.95 5.20 15.04
CA PHE A 646 20.39 5.48 15.06
C PHE A 646 20.92 5.54 13.63
N VAL A 647 22.06 6.23 13.46
CA VAL A 647 22.60 6.63 12.16
C VAL A 647 24.00 6.09 11.90
N PRO A 648 24.34 5.81 10.62
CA PRO A 648 25.63 5.22 10.22
C PRO A 648 26.77 6.26 10.18
N CYS A 649 27.28 6.68 11.34
CA CYS A 649 28.38 7.64 11.42
C CYS A 649 29.15 7.48 12.75
N GLU A 650 30.20 8.27 13.01
CA GLU A 650 30.91 8.33 14.27
C GLU A 650 30.34 9.37 15.26
N SER A 651 29.88 10.50 14.75
CA SER A 651 29.13 11.48 15.53
C SER A 651 28.15 12.22 14.64
N CYS A 652 27.01 12.62 15.20
CA CYS A 652 25.96 13.30 14.46
C CYS A 652 25.18 14.25 15.35
N GLN A 653 25.06 15.52 14.87
CA GLN A 653 24.17 16.53 15.43
C GLN A 653 23.28 17.06 14.32
N ILE A 654 21.97 17.12 14.58
CA ILE A 654 20.99 17.56 13.59
C ILE A 654 20.01 18.55 14.24
N GLY A 655 20.04 19.79 13.76
CA GLY A 655 18.92 20.72 13.94
C GLY A 655 17.76 20.29 13.06
N ILE A 656 16.56 20.20 13.65
CA ILE A 656 15.33 19.70 12.99
C ILE A 656 15.16 20.26 11.58
N VAL A 657 14.88 19.38 10.64
CA VAL A 657 14.57 19.63 9.24
C VAL A 657 13.08 19.42 9.02
N ASP A 658 12.40 20.42 8.46
CA ASP A 658 10.94 20.36 8.21
C ASP A 658 10.59 19.67 6.88
N ARG A 659 11.48 19.79 5.88
CA ARG A 659 11.30 19.23 4.53
C ARG A 659 12.62 18.78 3.94
N ILE A 660 12.61 17.69 3.23
CA ILE A 660 13.71 17.29 2.35
C ILE A 660 13.22 17.36 0.91
N PHE A 661 13.97 18.12 0.09
CA PHE A 661 13.75 18.18 -1.34
C PHE A 661 14.91 17.55 -2.09
N THR A 662 14.59 16.78 -3.12
CA THR A 662 15.63 16.19 -3.98
C THR A 662 15.31 16.40 -5.45
N ARG A 663 16.25 16.94 -6.18
CA ARG A 663 16.26 16.94 -7.63
C ARG A 663 17.53 16.20 -8.09
N ILE A 664 17.37 14.92 -8.43
CA ILE A 664 18.49 14.00 -8.77
C ILE A 664 18.14 13.27 -10.07
N GLY A 665 18.91 13.50 -11.12
CA GLY A 665 18.79 12.85 -12.41
C GLY A 665 17.54 13.23 -13.21
N ALA A 666 17.55 13.06 -14.53
CA ALA A 666 16.37 13.21 -15.38
C ALA A 666 15.63 11.86 -15.49
N SER A 667 14.39 11.79 -15.05
CA SER A 667 13.49 10.73 -15.50
C SER A 667 12.76 11.25 -16.74
N ASP A 668 12.99 10.64 -17.90
CA ASP A 668 12.21 10.90 -19.09
C ASP A 668 10.76 10.50 -18.84
N ASN A 669 9.87 11.49 -18.76
CA ASN A 669 8.44 11.24 -18.75
C ASN A 669 7.90 11.30 -20.20
N LEU A 670 8.33 10.34 -21.02
CA LEU A 670 7.91 10.23 -22.42
C LEU A 670 6.39 10.11 -22.57
N ALA A 671 5.72 9.54 -21.58
CA ALA A 671 4.26 9.35 -21.61
C ALA A 671 3.48 10.69 -21.52
N ALA A 672 4.06 11.72 -20.90
CA ALA A 672 3.42 13.04 -20.78
C ALA A 672 3.79 14.01 -21.92
N GLY A 673 4.69 13.62 -22.85
CA GLY A 673 5.14 14.49 -23.94
C GLY A 673 5.84 15.77 -23.52
N GLN A 674 6.33 15.85 -22.27
CA GLN A 674 7.04 17.01 -21.74
C GLN A 674 8.54 16.87 -21.95
N SER A 675 9.18 18.00 -22.30
CA SER A 675 10.65 18.08 -22.38
C SER A 675 11.25 17.82 -20.99
N THR A 676 12.34 17.05 -20.94
CA THR A 676 13.13 16.81 -19.70
C THR A 676 13.52 18.11 -19.01
N PHE A 677 13.83 19.14 -19.77
CA PHE A 677 14.14 20.48 -19.25
C PHE A 677 12.93 21.16 -18.60
N PHE A 678 11.73 21.00 -19.18
CA PHE A 678 10.51 21.57 -18.57
C PHE A 678 10.17 20.86 -17.24
N VAL A 679 10.31 19.55 -17.17
CA VAL A 679 10.13 18.78 -15.93
C VAL A 679 11.12 19.24 -14.88
N GLU A 680 12.40 19.39 -15.26
CA GLU A 680 13.46 19.90 -14.38
C GLU A 680 13.13 21.28 -13.81
N MET A 681 12.69 22.21 -14.67
CA MET A 681 12.33 23.57 -14.25
C MET A 681 11.07 23.59 -13.37
N SER A 682 10.13 22.71 -13.61
CA SER A 682 8.92 22.59 -12.78
C SER A 682 9.24 22.06 -11.38
N GLU A 683 10.12 21.04 -11.27
CA GLU A 683 10.59 20.54 -9.98
C GLU A 683 11.41 21.60 -9.23
N LEU A 684 12.30 22.32 -9.93
CA LEU A 684 13.06 23.41 -9.34
C LEU A 684 12.14 24.54 -8.85
N ALA A 685 11.15 24.94 -9.67
CA ALA A 685 10.18 25.97 -9.28
C ALA A 685 9.39 25.54 -8.03
N TYR A 686 8.96 24.28 -7.95
CA TYR A 686 8.29 23.76 -6.77
C TYR A 686 9.18 23.86 -5.52
N ILE A 687 10.45 23.45 -5.61
CA ILE A 687 11.42 23.54 -4.53
C ILE A 687 11.59 25.00 -4.07
N LEU A 688 11.85 25.91 -5.01
CA LEU A 688 12.12 27.31 -4.69
C LEU A 688 10.91 28.04 -4.06
N ASN A 689 9.69 27.65 -4.43
CA ASN A 689 8.46 28.22 -3.88
C ASN A 689 8.04 27.60 -2.53
N SER A 690 8.42 26.35 -2.26
CA SER A 690 7.95 25.60 -1.10
C SER A 690 9.01 25.45 0.00
N ALA A 691 10.27 25.76 -0.28
CA ALA A 691 11.36 25.66 0.68
C ALA A 691 11.23 26.70 1.80
N THR A 692 11.63 26.29 2.99
CA THR A 692 11.73 27.13 4.18
C THR A 692 13.18 27.26 4.62
N ASP A 693 13.43 28.06 5.63
CA ASP A 693 14.74 28.23 6.24
C ASP A 693 15.23 26.96 7.00
N ARG A 694 14.33 26.00 7.28
CA ARG A 694 14.62 24.72 7.93
C ARG A 694 14.75 23.56 6.96
N SER A 695 14.50 23.78 5.68
CA SER A 695 14.55 22.74 4.65
C SER A 695 15.98 22.27 4.35
N LEU A 696 16.10 21.01 3.95
CA LEU A 696 17.30 20.41 3.36
C LEU A 696 17.05 20.16 1.88
N ILE A 697 17.85 20.79 1.03
CA ILE A 697 17.68 20.74 -0.43
C ILE A 697 18.86 20.03 -1.08
N ILE A 698 18.57 19.10 -1.98
CA ILE A 698 19.56 18.39 -2.78
C ILE A 698 19.29 18.67 -4.26
N LEU A 699 20.22 19.35 -4.91
CA LEU A 699 20.17 19.65 -6.33
C LEU A 699 21.34 18.99 -7.05
N ASP A 700 21.05 18.12 -8.00
CA ASP A 700 22.05 17.40 -8.77
C ASP A 700 21.93 17.79 -10.25
N GLU A 701 22.96 18.47 -10.75
CA GLU A 701 23.17 18.79 -12.16
C GLU A 701 22.03 19.62 -12.80
N ILE A 702 21.66 20.72 -12.17
CA ILE A 702 20.64 21.65 -12.70
C ILE A 702 21.17 22.38 -13.95
N GLY A 703 20.32 22.52 -14.98
CA GLY A 703 20.60 23.27 -16.21
C GLY A 703 21.18 22.44 -17.35
N ARG A 704 21.24 21.10 -17.25
CA ARG A 704 21.78 20.23 -18.32
C ARG A 704 20.90 20.11 -19.55
N GLY A 705 19.59 20.34 -19.42
CA GLY A 705 18.62 20.13 -20.49
C GLY A 705 18.54 21.25 -21.53
N THR A 706 19.40 22.26 -21.46
CA THR A 706 19.39 23.45 -22.34
C THR A 706 20.79 23.86 -22.79
N SER A 707 20.93 25.04 -23.42
CA SER A 707 22.25 25.56 -23.82
C SER A 707 23.12 25.80 -22.58
N THR A 708 24.44 25.68 -22.72
CA THR A 708 25.41 25.81 -21.62
C THR A 708 25.25 27.12 -20.85
N TYR A 709 25.10 28.24 -21.55
CA TYR A 709 24.97 29.57 -20.92
C TYR A 709 23.61 29.78 -20.25
N ASP A 710 22.52 29.27 -20.83
CA ASP A 710 21.18 29.34 -20.20
C ASP A 710 21.17 28.49 -18.94
N GLY A 711 21.69 27.27 -19.01
CA GLY A 711 21.80 26.35 -17.86
C GLY A 711 22.63 26.94 -16.73
N LEU A 712 23.82 27.48 -17.06
CA LEU A 712 24.68 28.16 -16.09
C LEU A 712 23.98 29.37 -15.44
N SER A 713 23.29 30.19 -16.24
CA SER A 713 22.60 31.37 -15.73
C SER A 713 21.47 31.02 -14.76
N ILE A 714 20.70 29.96 -15.06
CA ILE A 714 19.64 29.46 -14.17
C ILE A 714 20.26 28.85 -12.89
N ALA A 715 21.32 28.06 -13.00
CA ALA A 715 22.00 27.48 -11.86
C ALA A 715 22.57 28.56 -10.94
N TRP A 716 23.23 29.60 -11.53
CA TRP A 716 23.76 30.74 -10.80
C TRP A 716 22.67 31.50 -10.01
N ALA A 717 21.62 31.90 -10.70
CA ALA A 717 20.50 32.61 -10.08
C ALA A 717 19.81 31.78 -9.00
N SER A 718 19.75 30.46 -9.17
CA SER A 718 19.19 29.53 -8.17
C SER A 718 20.03 29.48 -6.88
N VAL A 719 21.37 29.48 -7.02
CA VAL A 719 22.30 29.55 -5.88
C VAL A 719 22.12 30.87 -5.14
N GLU A 720 22.11 32.00 -5.85
CA GLU A 720 21.89 33.33 -5.24
C GLU A 720 20.54 33.42 -4.52
N TYR A 721 19.47 32.88 -5.13
CA TYR A 721 18.13 32.87 -4.52
C TYR A 721 18.08 32.06 -3.23
N LEU A 722 18.64 30.82 -3.23
CA LEU A 722 18.67 29.95 -2.08
C LEU A 722 19.52 30.48 -0.93
N CYS A 723 20.62 31.21 -1.25
CA CYS A 723 21.48 31.87 -0.28
C CYS A 723 20.93 33.22 0.19
N SER A 724 19.85 33.73 -0.41
CA SER A 724 19.27 35.04 -0.05
C SER A 724 18.90 35.10 1.43
N SER A 725 18.95 36.32 2.01
CA SER A 725 18.67 36.55 3.44
C SER A 725 17.27 36.13 3.89
N LYS A 726 16.34 35.93 2.94
CA LYS A 726 14.97 35.46 3.24
C LYS A 726 14.85 33.98 3.42
N LEU A 727 15.63 33.17 2.71
CA LEU A 727 15.48 31.72 2.69
C LEU A 727 16.61 31.04 3.46
N LYS A 728 17.88 31.20 3.05
CA LYS A 728 19.06 30.56 3.67
C LYS A 728 18.83 29.05 3.99
N ALA A 729 18.21 28.31 3.05
CA ALA A 729 17.96 26.88 3.20
C ALA A 729 19.28 26.10 3.08
N ARG A 730 19.43 25.06 3.90
CA ARG A 730 20.61 24.17 3.83
C ARG A 730 20.57 23.39 2.52
N THR A 731 21.52 23.67 1.61
CA THR A 731 21.49 23.14 0.25
C THR A 731 22.79 22.45 -0.11
N MET A 732 22.71 21.25 -0.65
CA MET A 732 23.80 20.54 -1.32
C MET A 732 23.55 20.61 -2.83
N PHE A 733 24.46 21.23 -3.57
CA PHE A 733 24.33 21.46 -4.99
C PHE A 733 25.51 20.84 -5.75
N ALA A 734 25.26 19.70 -6.40
CA ALA A 734 26.26 19.10 -7.27
C ALA A 734 26.16 19.69 -8.68
N THR A 735 27.29 20.08 -9.24
CA THR A 735 27.33 20.73 -10.54
C THR A 735 28.57 20.39 -11.34
N HIS A 736 28.46 20.54 -12.66
CA HIS A 736 29.59 20.51 -13.58
C HIS A 736 30.05 21.92 -14.02
N TYR A 737 29.30 22.95 -13.61
CA TYR A 737 29.67 24.33 -13.88
C TYR A 737 30.73 24.79 -12.88
N HIS A 738 32.00 24.72 -13.28
CA HIS A 738 33.10 25.19 -12.46
C HIS A 738 33.06 26.69 -12.19
N GLU A 739 32.39 27.42 -13.06
CA GLU A 739 32.18 28.87 -12.95
C GLU A 739 31.43 29.26 -11.66
N LEU A 740 30.55 28.37 -11.14
CA LEU A 740 29.83 28.65 -9.90
C LEU A 740 30.72 28.66 -8.67
N THR A 741 31.93 28.10 -8.73
CA THR A 741 32.84 28.04 -7.57
C THR A 741 33.32 29.40 -7.11
N VAL A 742 33.28 30.41 -7.96
CA VAL A 742 33.65 31.80 -7.58
C VAL A 742 32.67 32.40 -6.58
N LEU A 743 31.45 31.89 -6.49
CA LEU A 743 30.42 32.35 -5.56
C LEU A 743 30.78 32.19 -4.09
N GLU A 744 31.72 31.30 -3.74
CA GLU A 744 32.26 31.19 -2.38
C GLU A 744 32.91 32.46 -1.89
N ASP A 745 33.60 33.20 -2.80
CA ASP A 745 34.26 34.47 -2.48
C ASP A 745 33.28 35.64 -2.47
N GLU A 746 32.12 35.55 -3.17
CA GLU A 746 31.15 36.59 -3.35
C GLU A 746 29.99 36.54 -2.35
N ILE A 747 29.56 35.35 -1.94
CA ILE A 747 28.37 35.14 -1.12
C ILE A 747 28.75 34.37 0.15
N LYS A 748 28.54 34.99 1.32
CA LYS A 748 28.77 34.34 2.60
C LYS A 748 27.82 33.15 2.79
N GLY A 749 28.36 32.03 3.23
CA GLY A 749 27.59 30.80 3.49
C GLY A 749 27.66 29.79 2.36
N ILE A 750 28.38 30.08 1.29
CA ILE A 750 28.72 29.11 0.25
C ILE A 750 30.07 28.48 0.56
N CYS A 751 30.16 27.16 0.45
CA CYS A 751 31.42 26.41 0.60
C CYS A 751 31.60 25.49 -0.60
N ASN A 752 32.79 25.53 -1.21
CA ASN A 752 33.14 24.61 -2.30
C ASN A 752 33.68 23.30 -1.75
N LEU A 753 33.15 22.21 -2.28
CA LEU A 753 33.60 20.86 -2.04
C LEU A 753 33.94 20.18 -3.36
N ASN A 754 34.91 19.27 -3.35
CA ASN A 754 35.18 18.44 -4.51
C ASN A 754 35.44 16.99 -4.10
N VAL A 755 35.33 16.09 -5.08
CA VAL A 755 35.66 14.67 -4.87
C VAL A 755 37.13 14.47 -5.11
N ASP A 756 37.83 13.92 -4.12
CA ASP A 756 39.26 13.64 -4.19
C ASP A 756 39.58 12.52 -5.20
N VAL A 757 40.60 12.74 -5.98
CA VAL A 757 41.04 11.87 -7.10
C VAL A 757 42.51 11.66 -7.04
N ALA A 758 42.94 10.40 -7.00
CA ALA A 758 44.36 10.04 -7.12
C ALA A 758 44.72 9.65 -8.55
N GLU A 759 45.89 10.01 -8.98
CA GLU A 759 46.45 9.55 -10.27
C GLU A 759 47.52 8.49 -10.04
N GLU A 760 47.24 7.25 -10.40
CA GLU A 760 48.18 6.13 -10.31
C GLU A 760 48.47 5.59 -11.70
N ASN A 761 49.78 5.63 -12.09
CA ASN A 761 50.27 5.10 -13.39
C ASN A 761 49.51 5.66 -14.63
N GLY A 762 49.14 6.94 -14.61
CA GLY A 762 48.38 7.58 -15.68
C GLY A 762 46.91 7.15 -15.78
N ASN A 763 46.41 6.46 -14.77
CA ASN A 763 45.01 6.17 -14.58
C ASN A 763 44.46 6.90 -13.38
N ILE A 764 43.22 7.38 -13.48
CA ILE A 764 42.52 8.05 -12.38
C ILE A 764 41.85 7.00 -11.52
N VAL A 765 42.09 7.10 -10.22
CA VAL A 765 41.41 6.32 -9.17
C VAL A 765 40.54 7.29 -8.38
N PHE A 766 39.23 7.05 -8.37
CA PHE A 766 38.30 7.82 -7.53
C PHE A 766 38.42 7.35 -6.10
N LEU A 767 38.83 8.26 -5.22
CA LEU A 767 38.94 7.96 -3.78
C LEU A 767 37.59 8.00 -3.05
N HIS A 768 36.55 8.51 -3.70
CA HIS A 768 35.21 8.70 -3.12
C HIS A 768 35.20 9.54 -1.84
N LYS A 769 36.27 10.30 -1.61
CA LYS A 769 36.41 11.20 -0.47
C LYS A 769 36.05 12.62 -0.89
N ILE A 770 35.19 13.26 -0.10
CA ILE A 770 34.84 14.67 -0.29
C ILE A 770 35.82 15.53 0.50
N VAL A 771 36.39 16.55 -0.14
CA VAL A 771 37.34 17.47 0.44
C VAL A 771 36.95 18.92 0.15
N SER A 772 37.40 19.85 1.00
CA SER A 772 37.15 21.28 0.82
C SER A 772 37.94 21.84 -0.36
N GLY A 773 37.34 22.81 -1.05
CA GLY A 773 37.93 23.51 -2.18
C GLY A 773 37.33 23.11 -3.52
N SER A 774 37.75 23.77 -4.60
CA SER A 774 37.32 23.50 -5.95
C SER A 774 38.40 22.77 -6.77
N THR A 775 37.95 21.95 -7.76
CA THR A 775 38.86 21.40 -8.76
C THR A 775 38.63 22.09 -10.09
N SER A 776 39.73 22.48 -10.75
CA SER A 776 39.68 23.10 -12.06
C SER A 776 39.84 22.11 -13.22
N ARG A 777 40.07 20.82 -12.93
CA ARG A 777 40.33 19.80 -13.97
C ARG A 777 39.06 19.07 -14.37
N SER A 778 38.89 18.93 -15.67
CA SER A 778 37.82 18.11 -16.25
C SER A 778 38.29 16.65 -16.37
N TYR A 779 37.51 15.69 -15.90
CA TYR A 779 37.85 14.25 -15.94
C TYR A 779 36.96 13.44 -16.90
N GLY A 780 36.15 14.10 -17.73
CA GLY A 780 35.18 13.44 -18.62
C GLY A 780 35.83 12.41 -19.57
N ILE A 781 36.99 12.74 -20.15
CA ILE A 781 37.73 11.87 -21.08
C ILE A 781 38.27 10.61 -20.37
N HIS A 782 38.71 10.76 -19.11
CA HIS A 782 39.15 9.62 -18.30
C HIS A 782 37.97 8.67 -17.93
N VAL A 783 36.81 9.21 -17.64
CA VAL A 783 35.61 8.41 -17.42
C VAL A 783 35.21 7.66 -18.70
N ALA A 784 35.31 8.32 -19.87
CA ALA A 784 35.07 7.69 -21.16
C ALA A 784 36.04 6.54 -21.43
N LYS A 785 37.31 6.69 -21.00
CA LYS A 785 38.31 5.62 -21.07
C LYS A 785 37.94 4.41 -20.21
N LEU A 786 37.49 4.65 -18.99
CA LEU A 786 37.00 3.60 -18.08
C LEU A 786 35.77 2.88 -18.64
N ALA A 787 34.89 3.60 -19.35
CA ALA A 787 33.71 3.06 -20.03
C ALA A 787 34.06 2.24 -21.30
N GLY A 788 35.32 2.17 -21.72
CA GLY A 788 35.74 1.39 -22.87
C GLY A 788 35.61 2.10 -24.23
N VAL A 789 35.55 3.42 -24.25
CA VAL A 789 35.52 4.21 -25.48
C VAL A 789 36.87 4.01 -26.24
N PRO A 790 36.89 3.84 -27.60
CA PRO A 790 38.08 3.57 -28.37
C PRO A 790 39.17 4.62 -28.17
N ALA A 791 40.44 4.15 -28.03
CA ALA A 791 41.60 5.00 -27.71
C ALA A 791 41.80 6.16 -28.71
N GLN A 792 41.61 5.93 -30.00
CA GLN A 792 41.74 6.95 -31.06
C GLN A 792 40.74 8.12 -30.87
N LEU A 793 39.52 7.83 -30.37
CA LEU A 793 38.54 8.87 -30.08
C LEU A 793 38.96 9.65 -28.84
N LEU A 794 39.49 8.98 -27.82
CA LEU A 794 39.98 9.62 -26.59
C LEU A 794 41.16 10.54 -26.82
N GLU A 795 42.14 10.11 -27.62
CA GLU A 795 43.30 10.95 -28.04
C GLU A 795 42.81 12.22 -28.73
N ARG A 796 41.86 12.09 -29.67
CA ARG A 796 41.31 13.25 -30.37
C ARG A 796 40.49 14.17 -29.46
N ALA A 797 39.79 13.59 -28.47
CA ALA A 797 39.04 14.35 -27.47
C ALA A 797 40.00 15.15 -26.58
N ASP A 798 41.11 14.58 -26.15
CA ASP A 798 42.16 15.26 -25.38
C ASP A 798 42.80 16.43 -26.14
N GLU A 799 43.08 16.23 -27.41
CA GLU A 799 43.58 17.33 -28.27
C GLU A 799 42.55 18.46 -28.33
N LYS A 800 41.30 18.14 -28.54
CA LYS A 800 40.22 19.13 -28.64
C LYS A 800 39.97 19.84 -27.31
N LEU A 801 40.02 19.14 -26.19
CA LEU A 801 39.90 19.73 -24.86
C LEU A 801 41.01 20.74 -24.63
N SER A 802 42.26 20.39 -24.95
CA SER A 802 43.43 21.24 -24.84
C SER A 802 43.30 22.50 -25.72
N GLU A 803 42.80 22.37 -26.95
CA GLU A 803 42.50 23.50 -27.84
C GLU A 803 41.47 24.48 -27.26
N LEU A 804 40.39 23.94 -26.68
CA LEU A 804 39.30 24.71 -26.07
C LEU A 804 39.74 25.43 -24.77
N GLU A 805 40.49 24.74 -23.91
CA GLU A 805 41.00 25.30 -22.64
C GLU A 805 42.06 26.38 -22.87
N SER A 806 42.86 26.23 -23.94
CA SER A 806 43.93 27.20 -24.27
C SER A 806 43.41 28.54 -24.84
N GLY A 807 42.10 28.70 -25.06
CA GLY A 807 41.50 29.93 -25.56
C GLY A 807 41.85 30.31 -27.00
N SER A 808 42.40 29.38 -27.77
CA SER A 808 42.72 29.56 -29.18
C SER A 808 41.47 29.46 -30.03
N THR A 809 40.70 30.53 -30.07
CA THR A 809 39.63 30.69 -31.07
C THR A 809 40.31 30.87 -32.44
N HIS A 810 40.48 29.78 -33.17
CA HIS A 810 40.62 29.92 -34.61
C HIS A 810 39.28 30.38 -35.18
N PRO A 811 39.22 31.46 -35.97
CA PRO A 811 38.01 31.79 -36.69
C PRO A 811 37.74 30.62 -37.63
N VAL A 812 36.59 30.02 -37.45
CA VAL A 812 36.05 29.05 -38.40
C VAL A 812 35.88 29.78 -39.72
N THR A 813 36.82 29.56 -40.65
CA THR A 813 36.65 29.93 -42.03
C THR A 813 35.45 29.20 -42.56
N SER A 814 34.42 29.90 -42.91
CA SER A 814 33.19 29.44 -43.51
C SER A 814 33.49 28.58 -44.76
N ALA A 815 33.54 27.25 -44.58
CA ALA A 815 33.23 26.33 -45.67
C ALA A 815 31.70 26.28 -45.70
N GLU A 816 31.15 26.61 -46.86
CA GLU A 816 29.73 26.45 -47.17
C GLU A 816 29.32 24.96 -47.01
N GLU A 817 28.92 24.56 -45.83
CA GLU A 817 28.19 23.34 -45.60
C GLU A 817 26.70 23.63 -45.58
N LYS A 818 26.02 23.02 -46.53
CA LYS A 818 24.56 22.97 -46.55
C LYS A 818 24.07 22.55 -45.16
N GLN A 819 23.43 23.47 -44.46
CA GLN A 819 22.73 23.17 -43.19
C GLN A 819 21.73 22.06 -43.39
N PRO A 820 21.71 21.01 -42.57
CA PRO A 820 20.55 20.16 -42.45
C PRO A 820 19.41 21.02 -41.88
N VAL A 821 18.33 21.10 -42.62
CA VAL A 821 17.10 21.79 -42.19
C VAL A 821 16.61 21.06 -40.93
N GLN A 822 16.94 21.63 -39.76
CA GLN A 822 16.28 21.24 -38.54
C GLN A 822 14.86 21.77 -38.61
N MET A 823 13.90 20.89 -38.82
CA MET A 823 12.49 21.25 -38.70
C MET A 823 12.23 21.68 -37.25
N SER A 824 12.20 22.99 -37.05
CA SER A 824 11.62 23.56 -35.83
C SER A 824 10.10 23.37 -35.92
N LEU A 825 9.53 22.62 -34.97
CA LEU A 825 8.08 22.39 -34.92
C LEU A 825 7.29 23.66 -34.54
N PHE A 826 7.97 24.76 -34.27
CA PHE A 826 7.38 26.07 -33.96
C PHE A 826 8.19 27.20 -34.60
N SER A 827 8.21 27.25 -35.92
CA SER A 827 8.45 28.52 -36.58
C SER A 827 7.13 29.28 -36.57
N THR A 828 7.12 30.44 -35.88
CA THR A 828 6.14 31.51 -36.11
C THR A 828 6.45 32.12 -37.49
N GLU A 829 6.27 31.37 -38.57
CA GLU A 829 6.02 31.99 -39.85
C GLU A 829 4.67 32.68 -39.74
N GLN A 830 4.69 33.98 -39.93
CA GLN A 830 3.46 34.74 -40.12
C GLN A 830 2.73 34.10 -41.32
N SER A 831 1.84 33.17 -41.01
CA SER A 831 1.01 32.54 -42.02
C SER A 831 0.13 33.62 -42.66
N PRO A 832 0.16 33.80 -43.99
CA PRO A 832 -0.73 34.75 -44.69
C PRO A 832 -2.20 34.58 -44.29
N LEU A 833 -2.55 33.42 -43.80
CA LEU A 833 -3.85 33.07 -43.22
C LEU A 833 -4.10 33.78 -41.90
N ALA A 834 -3.09 33.81 -40.98
CA ALA A 834 -3.22 34.46 -39.70
C ALA A 834 -3.36 35.99 -39.83
N ASP A 835 -2.66 36.62 -40.79
CA ASP A 835 -2.75 38.06 -41.02
C ASP A 835 -4.10 38.44 -41.67
N LYS A 836 -4.62 37.57 -42.55
CA LYS A 836 -5.94 37.78 -43.17
C LYS A 836 -7.07 37.60 -42.17
N ILE A 837 -6.98 36.65 -41.22
CA ILE A 837 -7.94 36.53 -40.11
C ILE A 837 -7.89 37.69 -39.16
N ARG A 838 -6.70 38.24 -38.84
CA ARG A 838 -6.53 39.38 -37.94
C ARG A 838 -7.06 40.68 -38.56
N SER A 839 -7.11 40.77 -39.87
CA SER A 839 -7.61 41.96 -40.57
C SER A 839 -9.13 42.06 -40.69
N VAL A 840 -9.88 41.04 -40.27
CA VAL A 840 -11.35 40.98 -40.34
C VAL A 840 -11.95 41.66 -39.11
N ASP A 841 -12.68 42.77 -39.33
CA ASP A 841 -13.48 43.39 -38.28
C ASP A 841 -14.83 42.64 -38.13
N LEU A 842 -14.97 41.91 -37.05
CA LEU A 842 -16.14 41.10 -36.76
C LEU A 842 -17.41 41.94 -36.50
N MET A 843 -17.27 43.22 -36.14
CA MET A 843 -18.40 44.07 -35.81
C MET A 843 -18.99 44.78 -37.06
N GLU A 844 -18.20 44.93 -38.13
CA GLU A 844 -18.63 45.55 -39.39
C GLU A 844 -18.90 44.51 -40.52
N THR A 845 -18.59 43.24 -40.27
CA THR A 845 -18.70 42.20 -41.27
C THR A 845 -20.11 41.63 -41.33
N THR A 846 -20.77 41.75 -42.44
CA THR A 846 -22.11 41.18 -42.69
C THR A 846 -22.03 39.69 -42.99
N PRO A 847 -23.10 38.90 -42.76
CA PRO A 847 -23.09 37.43 -42.99
C PRO A 847 -22.67 36.99 -44.41
N SER A 848 -23.01 37.77 -45.45
CA SER A 848 -22.59 37.50 -46.81
C SER A 848 -21.11 37.79 -47.07
N GLN A 849 -20.53 38.78 -46.36
CA GLN A 849 -19.11 39.06 -46.40
C GLN A 849 -18.31 38.03 -45.61
N ALA A 850 -18.84 37.54 -44.49
CA ALA A 850 -18.21 36.48 -43.69
C ALA A 850 -18.08 35.15 -44.49
N LEU A 851 -19.11 34.78 -45.25
CA LEU A 851 -19.06 33.61 -46.15
C LEU A 851 -17.98 33.75 -47.22
N ARG A 852 -17.86 34.95 -47.81
CA ARG A 852 -16.86 35.25 -48.85
C ARG A 852 -15.41 35.19 -48.28
N ILE A 853 -15.22 35.71 -47.06
CA ILE A 853 -13.94 35.64 -46.35
C ILE A 853 -13.59 34.17 -46.05
N LEU A 854 -14.56 33.37 -45.63
CA LEU A 854 -14.36 31.95 -45.38
C LEU A 854 -13.99 31.17 -46.66
N GLU A 855 -14.60 31.50 -47.83
CA GLU A 855 -14.20 30.93 -49.11
C GLU A 855 -12.78 31.34 -49.50
N GLU A 856 -12.40 32.59 -49.33
CA GLU A 856 -11.02 33.05 -49.57
C GLU A 856 -9.97 32.41 -48.63
N LEU A 857 -10.31 32.21 -47.35
CA LEU A 857 -9.46 31.52 -46.40
C LEU A 857 -9.28 30.03 -46.77
N LYS A 858 -10.33 29.39 -47.27
CA LYS A 858 -10.27 28.03 -47.76
C LYS A 858 -9.38 27.88 -48.98
N GLU A 859 -9.46 28.83 -49.97
CA GLU A 859 -8.58 28.82 -51.13
C GLU A 859 -7.10 29.04 -50.79
N VAL A 860 -6.80 29.76 -49.66
CA VAL A 860 -5.45 29.93 -49.17
C VAL A 860 -4.93 28.67 -48.44
N LEU A 861 -5.83 27.88 -47.87
CA LEU A 861 -5.50 26.61 -47.23
C LEU A 861 -5.27 25.46 -48.25
N GLU A 862 -5.92 25.55 -49.44
CA GLU A 862 -5.79 24.52 -50.48
C GLU A 862 -4.60 24.79 -51.45
N LYS A 863 -3.95 25.94 -51.33
CA LYS A 863 -2.70 26.28 -52.01
C LYS A 863 -1.48 26.09 -51.10
#